data_d683f0a2da06568a1d9c8b853bdc2bf3
#
_entry.id   d683f0a2da06568a1d9c8b853bdc2bf3
#
_cell.length_a   1.000
_cell.length_b   1.000
_cell.length_c   1.000
_cell.angle_alpha   90.00
_cell.angle_beta   90.00
_cell.angle_gamma   90.00
#
_symmetry.space_group_name_H-M   'P 1'
#
loop_
_entity.id
_entity.type
_entity.pdbx_description
1 polymer ?
#
loop_
_entity_poly.entity_id
_entity_poly.type
_entity_poly.pdbx_seq_one_letter_code
_entity_poly.pdbx_strand_id
1 'polypeptide(L)'
;MTSQASPTSWSTVLVLVLSPVVFMGSEKFPAENDFDSFLKRHGGSDNASTDCERTVFQFDVQRKFFREALDRWAQFFICPLMVQDAVDREVEAVDSEYQLARPSDSHRKEMLFGSLARPGHPMAKFCWGNAQTLKHGPRERRINTYKRLREFWRRNYSAHYMTLAVQSRESLETLEEWVSEIFIQIPNNGKPRPDFSHLQQPFDTPAFHKLYRVVPVRKVHALTISWALPPQVKHYRVKPLHYISWLMGHEGTGSILSLLRKRCWALALYGGNSESGFDQNSTYSIFSISITLTDLGYQNFFQVVHLVFQYLKMLQNLGPQQRIYEEIQKIEDNEFRYQEQTDPIEFVENICENMQLFPKPDLLTGDQLMFNYDPEVIRTALSLLTPLRANLLLLAPENEGSCPLQEKWFGTSYSCDDIPEEWDRRWESDFELNPDLHLPAENRFIATDFNLKKSDCPDTEFPVRILALDQGALWYKKDSKFKIPKAYIRFHLISPIIQESPDNLVLFDLFINVLAHNLAEPAYEADVAQLEYKLMAGEHGMVIRLKGFNHKLPLLLKLIVDQLADFSTEPSVFGMFAEQLKKTYFNILIKHDRLGRDVRLLILERHRWSVVQKYRVLTEGLQVQQLMEFAAALKEELYAEGLVQGNFTSAESIEFLQYFTQKLQFRPPPAEVPVQFRVVDLPRRHHLCRVKSLNRGDANSEVTVYYQSGLKTLREHALMELMVMLMEEPCFDFLRTKEMLGYQVYPTFRNTSGVLGFSVTVETQATKFSSELVEQKIEDFLVSFGGRLASLSEECFAAQVTALIKLKECEDAHLGEEVDRNWYEVATQQYLFDRLSREVEVLKGFSREQLVSWFLDHRGNCSRKLSVHVVGFGVEENDPPHQNPGGSAPSSYGPVSELTFLPAAAPALRNAALITDIRAFTSSLPLHPYYKILS
;
A
#
# COMPACT_ATOMS: atom_id res chain seq x y z
N MET A 1 10.84 17.52 10.06
CA MET A 1 12.21 17.95 10.41
C MET A 1 13.20 16.89 9.94
N THR A 2 14.09 17.22 9.02
CA THR A 2 15.09 16.28 8.46
C THR A 2 16.46 16.49 9.06
N SER A 3 17.16 15.43 9.39
CA SER A 3 18.53 15.43 9.92
C SER A 3 19.42 14.53 9.07
N GLN A 4 20.57 15.02 8.60
CA GLN A 4 21.56 14.20 7.91
C GLN A 4 22.41 13.39 8.90
N ALA A 5 22.38 12.06 8.80
CA ALA A 5 23.11 11.14 9.64
C ALA A 5 24.45 10.69 9.01
N SER A 6 25.49 10.47 9.82
CA SER A 6 26.82 10.06 9.37
C SER A 6 26.91 8.54 9.12
N PRO A 7 27.51 8.06 8.02
CA PRO A 7 27.55 6.65 7.64
C PRO A 7 28.67 5.87 8.32
N THR A 8 28.64 5.71 9.63
CA THR A 8 29.48 4.73 10.31
C THR A 8 28.73 3.41 10.51
N SER A 9 29.43 2.27 10.62
CA SER A 9 28.88 0.90 10.61
C SER A 9 27.74 0.59 11.60
N TRP A 10 27.44 1.50 12.49
CA TRP A 10 26.39 1.43 13.50
C TRP A 10 25.28 2.46 13.28
N SER A 11 25.46 3.38 12.32
CA SER A 11 24.61 4.55 12.24
C SER A 11 23.17 4.24 11.80
N THR A 12 22.97 3.49 10.75
CA THR A 12 21.63 3.19 10.22
C THR A 12 20.82 2.31 11.17
N VAL A 13 21.45 1.26 11.70
CA VAL A 13 20.80 0.34 12.66
C VAL A 13 20.44 1.04 13.98
N LEU A 14 21.29 1.99 14.44
CA LEU A 14 21.00 2.78 15.64
C LEU A 14 19.90 3.81 15.43
N VAL A 15 19.71 4.33 14.22
CA VAL A 15 18.67 5.31 13.92
C VAL A 15 17.26 4.70 14.02
N LEU A 16 17.08 3.48 13.55
CA LEU A 16 15.79 2.78 13.65
C LEU A 16 15.33 2.57 15.10
N VAL A 17 16.25 2.30 16.02
CA VAL A 17 15.92 2.22 17.46
C VAL A 17 15.84 3.61 18.08
N LEU A 18 16.67 4.55 17.60
CA LEU A 18 16.72 5.89 18.17
C LEU A 18 15.42 6.66 17.97
N SER A 19 14.83 6.53 16.80
CA SER A 19 13.60 7.26 16.45
C SER A 19 12.48 7.01 17.49
N PRO A 20 12.03 5.77 17.73
CA PRO A 20 11.02 5.50 18.75
C PRO A 20 11.47 5.87 20.18
N VAL A 21 12.73 5.57 20.55
CA VAL A 21 13.25 5.87 21.90
C VAL A 21 13.28 7.36 22.23
N VAL A 22 13.52 8.21 21.23
CA VAL A 22 13.50 9.67 21.42
C VAL A 22 12.08 10.16 21.78
N PHE A 23 11.04 9.52 21.21
CA PHE A 23 9.63 9.87 21.48
C PHE A 23 9.09 9.34 22.81
N MET A 24 9.85 8.54 23.56
CA MET A 24 9.39 7.96 24.83
C MET A 24 9.23 8.98 25.98
N GLY A 25 9.72 10.19 25.81
CA GLY A 25 9.57 11.27 26.79
C GLY A 25 10.73 12.25 26.76
N SER A 26 10.55 13.39 27.41
CA SER A 26 11.57 14.46 27.52
C SER A 26 11.68 14.94 28.97
N GLU A 27 12.73 15.71 29.27
CA GLU A 27 12.88 16.29 30.62
C GLU A 27 11.70 17.17 31.02
N LYS A 28 11.12 17.90 30.06
CA LYS A 28 9.94 18.77 30.27
C LYS A 28 8.63 17.98 30.36
N PHE A 29 8.51 16.89 29.63
CA PHE A 29 7.35 16.01 29.57
C PHE A 29 7.79 14.55 29.80
N PRO A 30 7.97 14.13 31.08
CA PRO A 30 8.67 12.89 31.39
C PRO A 30 7.82 11.62 31.29
N ALA A 31 6.51 11.73 31.13
CA ALA A 31 5.67 10.55 30.99
C ALA A 31 5.95 9.80 29.69
N GLU A 32 6.07 8.48 29.80
CA GLU A 32 6.27 7.62 28.64
C GLU A 32 5.08 7.74 27.68
N ASN A 33 5.34 7.85 26.37
CA ASN A 33 4.32 8.04 25.31
C ASN A 33 3.43 9.29 25.49
N ASP A 34 3.89 10.31 26.25
CA ASP A 34 3.12 11.53 26.49
C ASP A 34 2.72 12.25 25.19
N PHE A 35 3.62 12.29 24.22
CA PHE A 35 3.38 12.97 22.95
C PHE A 35 2.32 12.26 22.10
N ASP A 36 2.45 10.94 21.88
CA ASP A 36 1.46 10.17 21.13
C ASP A 36 0.09 10.22 21.82
N SER A 37 0.06 10.06 23.16
CA SER A 37 -1.17 10.23 23.94
C SER A 37 -1.76 11.63 23.81
N PHE A 38 -0.94 12.67 23.74
CA PHE A 38 -1.41 14.03 23.55
C PHE A 38 -2.02 14.20 22.16
N LEU A 39 -1.34 13.74 21.10
CA LEU A 39 -1.83 13.82 19.73
C LEU A 39 -3.14 13.06 19.55
N LYS A 40 -3.20 11.81 19.99
CA LYS A 40 -4.42 10.97 19.88
C LYS A 40 -5.62 11.57 20.60
N ARG A 41 -5.42 12.18 21.79
CA ARG A 41 -6.48 12.91 22.51
C ARG A 41 -6.98 14.14 21.76
N HIS A 42 -6.18 14.69 20.85
CA HIS A 42 -6.49 15.92 20.13
C HIS A 42 -6.64 15.68 18.61
N GLY A 43 -6.92 14.44 18.21
CA GLY A 43 -7.21 14.08 16.82
C GLY A 43 -6.02 14.23 15.89
N GLY A 44 -4.81 14.00 16.39
CA GLY A 44 -3.56 14.05 15.64
C GLY A 44 -2.85 12.70 15.56
N SER A 45 -1.77 12.69 14.79
CA SER A 45 -0.89 11.55 14.62
C SER A 45 0.56 11.98 14.43
N ASP A 46 1.49 11.05 14.62
CA ASP A 46 2.91 11.25 14.32
C ASP A 46 3.49 10.03 13.60
N ASN A 47 4.58 10.27 12.90
CA ASN A 47 5.36 9.20 12.27
C ASN A 47 6.81 9.67 12.09
N ALA A 48 7.69 8.70 11.84
CA ALA A 48 9.08 8.96 11.47
C ALA A 48 9.54 7.94 10.45
N SER A 49 10.36 8.38 9.50
CA SER A 49 10.99 7.53 8.50
C SER A 49 12.49 7.80 8.42
N THR A 50 13.24 6.75 8.09
CA THR A 50 14.71 6.84 7.92
C THR A 50 15.11 6.15 6.64
N ASP A 51 15.92 6.83 5.83
CA ASP A 51 16.58 6.25 4.69
C ASP A 51 18.13 6.31 4.83
N CYS A 52 18.86 6.19 3.71
CA CYS A 52 20.32 6.13 3.71
C CYS A 52 21.02 7.34 4.35
N GLU A 53 20.47 8.56 4.19
CA GLU A 53 21.15 9.82 4.51
C GLU A 53 20.33 10.74 5.40
N ARG A 54 19.04 10.45 5.65
CA ARG A 54 18.14 11.34 6.38
C ARG A 54 17.17 10.57 7.28
N THR A 55 16.69 11.28 8.30
CA THR A 55 15.54 10.90 9.11
C THR A 55 14.53 12.03 9.08
N VAL A 56 13.29 11.73 8.78
CA VAL A 56 12.17 12.66 8.75
C VAL A 56 11.25 12.35 9.91
N PHE A 57 10.85 13.37 10.65
CA PHE A 57 9.86 13.30 11.73
C PHE A 57 8.70 14.23 11.38
N GLN A 58 7.50 13.76 11.55
CA GLN A 58 6.29 14.51 11.20
C GLN A 58 5.18 14.28 12.21
N PHE A 59 4.29 15.24 12.35
CA PHE A 59 3.06 15.11 13.11
C PHE A 59 2.00 16.09 12.62
N ASP A 60 0.75 15.78 12.90
CA ASP A 60 -0.39 16.66 12.76
C ASP A 60 -1.19 16.73 14.08
N VAL A 61 -1.97 17.77 14.24
CA VAL A 61 -2.87 17.95 15.38
C VAL A 61 -3.90 19.04 15.09
N GLN A 62 -5.02 19.01 15.78
CA GLN A 62 -5.99 20.09 15.70
C GLN A 62 -5.37 21.45 16.05
N ARG A 63 -5.69 22.50 15.27
CA ARG A 63 -5.15 23.86 15.36
C ARG A 63 -5.04 24.40 16.78
N LYS A 64 -6.08 24.21 17.60
CA LYS A 64 -6.13 24.71 18.99
C LYS A 64 -4.96 24.26 19.85
N PHE A 65 -4.43 23.09 19.58
CA PHE A 65 -3.39 22.44 20.38
C PHE A 65 -2.00 22.49 19.70
N PHE A 66 -1.91 23.16 18.55
CA PHE A 66 -0.72 23.11 17.69
C PHE A 66 0.53 23.68 18.38
N ARG A 67 0.45 24.85 19.03
CA ARG A 67 1.62 25.41 19.74
C ARG A 67 2.12 24.50 20.86
N GLU A 68 1.22 23.88 21.63
CA GLU A 68 1.58 22.95 22.68
C GLU A 68 2.22 21.66 22.11
N ALA A 69 1.69 21.14 20.99
CA ALA A 69 2.28 20.01 20.29
C ALA A 69 3.68 20.34 19.76
N LEU A 70 3.89 21.53 19.17
CA LEU A 70 5.21 22.00 18.73
C LEU A 70 6.23 22.01 19.87
N ASP A 71 5.85 22.50 21.05
CA ASP A 71 6.73 22.54 22.21
C ASP A 71 7.08 21.12 22.70
N ARG A 72 6.09 20.22 22.82
CA ARG A 72 6.32 18.82 23.19
C ARG A 72 7.26 18.14 22.20
N TRP A 73 6.98 18.30 20.91
CA TRP A 73 7.76 17.68 19.84
C TRP A 73 9.19 18.20 19.78
N ALA A 74 9.40 19.52 19.96
CA ALA A 74 10.72 20.13 19.99
C ALA A 74 11.62 19.54 21.09
N GLN A 75 11.04 19.13 22.23
CA GLN A 75 11.80 18.59 23.36
C GLN A 75 12.55 17.30 23.02
N PHE A 76 12.11 16.54 22.02
CA PHE A 76 12.83 15.36 21.53
C PHE A 76 14.17 15.70 20.88
N PHE A 77 14.31 16.93 20.41
CA PHE A 77 15.53 17.46 19.82
C PHE A 77 16.33 18.33 20.80
N ILE A 78 15.71 18.76 21.90
CA ILE A 78 16.35 19.61 22.94
C ILE A 78 16.87 18.73 24.07
N CYS A 79 16.02 17.93 24.71
CA CYS A 79 16.35 17.15 25.91
C CYS A 79 15.53 15.85 26.05
N PRO A 80 15.70 14.87 25.13
CA PRO A 80 15.01 13.59 25.27
C PRO A 80 15.55 12.81 26.46
N LEU A 81 14.67 12.11 27.19
CA LEU A 81 15.04 11.28 28.32
C LEU A 81 15.84 10.05 27.90
N MET A 82 15.45 9.39 26.81
CA MET A 82 16.07 8.14 26.35
C MET A 82 16.19 7.13 27.50
N VAL A 83 15.07 6.67 28.04
CA VAL A 83 15.04 5.77 29.19
C VAL A 83 15.68 4.42 28.81
N GLN A 84 16.59 3.90 29.65
CA GLN A 84 17.34 2.68 29.32
C GLN A 84 16.44 1.46 29.14
N ASP A 85 15.43 1.29 30.00
CA ASP A 85 14.48 0.16 29.91
C ASP A 85 13.61 0.25 28.64
N ALA A 86 13.31 1.45 28.14
CA ALA A 86 12.60 1.65 26.90
C ALA A 86 13.43 1.19 25.70
N VAL A 87 14.76 1.36 25.73
CA VAL A 87 15.65 0.86 24.65
C VAL A 87 15.56 -0.66 24.50
N ASP A 88 15.51 -1.40 25.60
CA ASP A 88 15.40 -2.87 25.54
C ASP A 88 14.05 -3.31 24.94
N ARG A 89 12.95 -2.62 25.24
CA ARG A 89 11.63 -2.88 24.65
C ARG A 89 11.59 -2.51 23.16
N GLU A 90 12.15 -1.38 22.78
CA GLU A 90 12.21 -0.97 21.37
C GLU A 90 13.09 -1.90 20.52
N VAL A 91 14.14 -2.46 21.07
CA VAL A 91 14.92 -3.50 20.37
C VAL A 91 14.06 -4.72 20.06
N GLU A 92 13.16 -5.13 20.95
CA GLU A 92 12.23 -6.24 20.67
C GLU A 92 11.16 -5.84 19.64
N ALA A 93 10.72 -4.57 19.62
CA ALA A 93 9.79 -4.07 18.61
C ALA A 93 10.45 -4.06 17.21
N VAL A 94 11.69 -3.57 17.09
CA VAL A 94 12.47 -3.59 15.85
C VAL A 94 12.76 -5.01 15.37
N ASP A 95 13.04 -5.94 16.29
CA ASP A 95 13.21 -7.35 15.93
C ASP A 95 11.91 -7.96 15.39
N SER A 96 10.77 -7.62 15.98
CA SER A 96 9.46 -8.05 15.52
C SER A 96 9.13 -7.48 14.13
N GLU A 97 9.43 -6.20 13.89
CA GLU A 97 9.30 -5.56 12.57
C GLU A 97 10.15 -6.27 11.51
N TYR A 98 11.41 -6.56 11.83
CA TYR A 98 12.30 -7.33 10.97
C TYR A 98 11.75 -8.71 10.65
N GLN A 99 11.18 -9.44 11.64
CA GLN A 99 10.58 -10.75 11.40
C GLN A 99 9.35 -10.67 10.48
N LEU A 100 8.55 -9.62 10.59
CA LEU A 100 7.43 -9.37 9.67
C LEU A 100 7.90 -9.09 8.24
N ALA A 101 9.01 -8.38 8.09
CA ALA A 101 9.60 -8.06 6.78
C ALA A 101 10.32 -9.25 6.13
N ARG A 102 10.76 -10.23 6.90
CA ARG A 102 11.59 -11.36 6.44
C ARG A 102 11.02 -12.12 5.24
N PRO A 103 9.73 -12.41 5.12
CA PRO A 103 9.15 -13.05 3.94
C PRO A 103 8.87 -12.09 2.76
N SER A 104 9.25 -10.83 2.83
CA SER A 104 9.04 -9.85 1.77
C SER A 104 10.11 -9.92 0.69
N ASP A 105 9.74 -10.28 -0.54
CA ASP A 105 10.67 -10.37 -1.68
C ASP A 105 11.31 -9.02 -2.04
N SER A 106 10.62 -7.90 -1.80
CA SER A 106 11.18 -6.55 -2.03
C SER A 106 12.34 -6.26 -1.07
N HIS A 107 12.16 -6.47 0.23
CA HIS A 107 13.22 -6.26 1.23
C HIS A 107 14.38 -7.27 1.06
N ARG A 108 14.06 -8.52 0.70
CA ARG A 108 15.07 -9.56 0.40
C ARG A 108 15.94 -9.16 -0.80
N LYS A 109 15.32 -8.65 -1.86
CA LYS A 109 16.01 -8.15 -3.06
C LYS A 109 16.88 -6.93 -2.73
N GLU A 110 16.33 -5.95 -2.01
CA GLU A 110 17.04 -4.74 -1.60
C GLU A 110 18.28 -5.06 -0.75
N MET A 111 18.15 -5.96 0.22
CA MET A 111 19.27 -6.36 1.07
C MET A 111 20.34 -7.11 0.30
N LEU A 112 19.96 -8.01 -0.60
CA LEU A 112 20.90 -8.70 -1.50
C LEU A 112 21.63 -7.69 -2.38
N PHE A 113 20.90 -6.74 -3.00
CA PHE A 113 21.50 -5.71 -3.86
C PHE A 113 22.49 -4.84 -3.08
N GLY A 114 22.14 -4.41 -1.86
CA GLY A 114 23.04 -3.66 -0.99
C GLY A 114 24.34 -4.41 -0.69
N SER A 115 24.28 -5.73 -0.55
CA SER A 115 25.46 -6.56 -0.29
C SER A 115 26.49 -6.58 -1.43
N LEU A 116 26.10 -6.13 -2.64
CA LEU A 116 26.99 -6.03 -3.81
C LEU A 116 27.90 -4.79 -3.74
N ALA A 117 27.60 -3.86 -2.86
CA ALA A 117 28.38 -2.65 -2.69
C ALA A 117 29.78 -2.94 -2.08
N ARG A 118 30.70 -2.02 -2.31
CA ARG A 118 32.08 -2.09 -1.81
C ARG A 118 32.10 -2.32 -0.30
N PRO A 119 32.90 -3.30 0.21
CA PRO A 119 33.05 -3.52 1.64
C PRO A 119 33.41 -2.24 2.40
N GLY A 120 32.67 -1.97 3.48
CA GLY A 120 32.83 -0.73 4.26
C GLY A 120 31.95 0.44 3.83
N HIS A 121 31.39 0.42 2.64
CA HIS A 121 30.37 1.40 2.23
C HIS A 121 29.07 1.22 3.06
N PRO A 122 28.40 2.30 3.45
CA PRO A 122 27.15 2.22 4.22
C PRO A 122 26.08 1.31 3.58
N MET A 123 25.96 1.35 2.26
CA MET A 123 25.00 0.54 1.51
C MET A 123 25.20 -0.98 1.67
N ALA A 124 26.44 -1.43 1.91
CA ALA A 124 26.74 -2.86 2.14
C ALA A 124 26.37 -3.35 3.55
N LYS A 125 25.81 -2.50 4.39
CA LYS A 125 25.48 -2.81 5.77
C LYS A 125 24.04 -3.22 5.94
N PHE A 126 23.79 -3.95 7.03
CA PHE A 126 22.42 -4.27 7.44
C PHE A 126 21.69 -2.99 7.88
N CYS A 127 20.66 -2.60 7.15
CA CYS A 127 19.96 -1.33 7.37
C CYS A 127 18.72 -1.45 8.29
N TRP A 128 18.30 -2.67 8.65
CA TRP A 128 17.11 -2.88 9.47
C TRP A 128 17.38 -2.87 10.96
N GLY A 129 18.25 -3.71 11.45
CA GLY A 129 18.38 -4.00 12.86
C GLY A 129 17.52 -5.20 13.28
N ASN A 130 18.00 -5.91 14.28
CA ASN A 130 17.32 -7.03 14.94
C ASN A 130 17.93 -7.27 16.33
N ALA A 131 17.35 -8.17 17.12
CA ALA A 131 17.86 -8.50 18.44
C ALA A 131 19.35 -8.93 18.43
N GLN A 132 19.80 -9.66 17.38
CA GLN A 132 21.19 -10.09 17.25
C GLN A 132 22.14 -8.89 17.11
N THR A 133 21.78 -7.90 16.28
CA THR A 133 22.65 -6.75 16.00
C THR A 133 22.58 -5.66 17.06
N LEU A 134 21.47 -5.54 17.77
CA LEU A 134 21.19 -4.46 18.73
C LEU A 134 21.37 -4.88 20.20
N LYS A 135 21.18 -6.17 20.53
CA LYS A 135 21.22 -6.66 21.90
C LYS A 135 22.30 -7.73 22.14
N HIS A 136 22.23 -8.87 21.43
CA HIS A 136 23.10 -10.01 21.68
C HIS A 136 24.56 -9.75 21.26
N GLY A 137 24.80 -9.35 20.01
CA GLY A 137 26.13 -9.06 19.49
C GLY A 137 26.85 -7.91 20.23
N PRO A 138 26.21 -6.79 20.57
CA PRO A 138 26.78 -5.78 21.44
C PRO A 138 27.20 -6.28 22.82
N ARG A 139 26.33 -7.09 23.47
CA ARG A 139 26.64 -7.69 24.80
C ARG A 139 27.87 -8.58 24.76
N GLU A 140 27.97 -9.45 23.75
CA GLU A 140 29.12 -10.31 23.53
C GLU A 140 30.42 -9.52 23.37
N ARG A 141 30.35 -8.36 22.69
CA ARG A 141 31.50 -7.44 22.47
C ARG A 141 31.68 -6.43 23.58
N ARG A 142 30.93 -6.51 24.68
CA ARG A 142 30.92 -5.58 25.80
C ARG A 142 30.65 -4.12 25.38
N ILE A 143 29.79 -3.94 24.37
CA ILE A 143 29.34 -2.62 23.90
C ILE A 143 28.04 -2.29 24.59
N ASN A 144 27.93 -1.11 25.17
CA ASN A 144 26.70 -0.59 25.75
C ASN A 144 25.88 0.14 24.66
N THR A 145 24.81 -0.48 24.17
CA THR A 145 23.94 0.05 23.12
C THR A 145 23.32 1.39 23.52
N TYR A 146 22.83 1.51 24.77
CA TYR A 146 22.25 2.73 25.29
C TYR A 146 23.24 3.92 25.25
N LYS A 147 24.50 3.69 25.70
CA LYS A 147 25.51 4.73 25.61
C LYS A 147 25.77 5.16 24.17
N ARG A 148 25.84 4.19 23.24
CA ARG A 148 26.02 4.46 21.81
C ARG A 148 24.87 5.23 21.19
N LEU A 149 23.63 4.94 21.57
CA LEU A 149 22.47 5.72 21.13
C LEU A 149 22.55 7.17 21.57
N ARG A 150 22.89 7.43 22.83
CA ARG A 150 23.05 8.81 23.34
C ARG A 150 24.21 9.56 22.66
N GLU A 151 25.33 8.88 22.40
CA GLU A 151 26.47 9.45 21.67
C GLU A 151 26.08 9.79 20.23
N PHE A 152 25.33 8.88 19.57
CA PHE A 152 24.81 9.08 18.22
C PHE A 152 23.85 10.27 18.14
N TRP A 153 22.90 10.37 19.05
CA TRP A 153 21.97 11.49 19.12
C TRP A 153 22.72 12.82 19.28
N ARG A 154 23.62 12.94 20.23
CA ARG A 154 24.41 14.16 20.47
C ARG A 154 25.26 14.59 19.28
N ARG A 155 25.72 13.61 18.49
CA ARG A 155 26.57 13.88 17.32
C ARG A 155 25.78 14.33 16.10
N ASN A 156 24.63 13.71 15.85
CA ASN A 156 23.91 13.83 14.60
C ASN A 156 22.63 14.70 14.68
N TYR A 157 22.10 14.89 15.86
CA TYR A 157 20.94 15.77 16.09
C TYR A 157 21.43 17.17 16.48
N SER A 158 21.77 17.97 15.49
CA SER A 158 22.28 19.34 15.65
C SER A 158 21.47 20.30 14.79
N ALA A 159 21.07 21.45 15.36
CA ALA A 159 20.15 22.38 14.72
C ALA A 159 20.55 22.76 13.29
N HIS A 160 21.86 22.99 13.04
CA HIS A 160 22.35 23.40 11.72
C HIS A 160 22.40 22.29 10.66
N TYR A 161 22.10 21.02 11.04
CA TYR A 161 21.91 19.90 10.08
C TYR A 161 20.44 19.78 9.66
N MET A 162 19.53 20.43 10.37
CA MET A 162 18.08 20.22 10.28
C MET A 162 17.40 21.29 9.45
N THR A 163 16.31 20.92 8.82
CA THR A 163 15.32 21.82 8.24
C THR A 163 13.97 21.58 8.92
N LEU A 164 13.17 22.61 9.00
CA LEU A 164 11.85 22.59 9.62
C LEU A 164 10.84 23.25 8.69
N ALA A 165 9.75 22.55 8.41
CA ALA A 165 8.58 23.09 7.75
C ALA A 165 7.38 23.05 8.71
N VAL A 166 6.62 24.12 8.78
CA VAL A 166 5.48 24.29 9.68
C VAL A 166 4.31 24.87 8.89
N GLN A 167 3.17 24.22 8.96
CA GLN A 167 1.94 24.66 8.31
C GLN A 167 0.79 24.79 9.32
N SER A 168 0.09 25.89 9.32
CA SER A 168 -1.12 26.12 10.12
C SER A 168 -1.96 27.27 9.51
N ARG A 169 -3.15 27.48 10.04
CA ARG A 169 -4.02 28.64 9.71
C ARG A 169 -3.64 29.89 10.49
N GLU A 170 -2.57 29.88 11.28
CA GLU A 170 -2.03 31.04 11.95
C GLU A 170 -1.32 31.99 10.96
N SER A 171 -1.13 33.25 11.34
CA SER A 171 -0.34 34.17 10.51
C SER A 171 1.14 33.73 10.47
N LEU A 172 1.85 34.14 9.42
CA LEU A 172 3.28 33.81 9.30
C LEU A 172 4.10 34.39 10.46
N GLU A 173 3.73 35.60 10.92
CA GLU A 173 4.38 36.25 12.05
C GLU A 173 4.21 35.43 13.34
N THR A 174 3.01 34.91 13.58
CA THR A 174 2.73 34.05 14.74
C THR A 174 3.51 32.75 14.68
N LEU A 175 3.56 32.09 13.48
CA LEU A 175 4.35 30.87 13.32
C LEU A 175 5.85 31.12 13.49
N GLU A 176 6.37 32.22 12.95
CA GLU A 176 7.76 32.64 13.12
C GLU A 176 8.12 32.88 14.59
N GLU A 177 7.23 33.55 15.34
CA GLU A 177 7.40 33.77 16.77
C GLU A 177 7.48 32.45 17.54
N TRP A 178 6.51 31.53 17.32
CA TRP A 178 6.50 30.24 18.00
C TRP A 178 7.75 29.38 17.67
N VAL A 179 8.13 29.34 16.41
CA VAL A 179 9.30 28.59 15.97
C VAL A 179 10.59 29.21 16.57
N SER A 180 10.73 30.52 16.54
CA SER A 180 11.89 31.21 17.10
C SER A 180 12.02 31.03 18.62
N GLU A 181 10.88 31.05 19.34
CA GLU A 181 10.88 30.85 20.80
C GLU A 181 11.22 29.40 21.18
N ILE A 182 10.66 28.42 20.48
CA ILE A 182 10.73 26.99 20.86
C ILE A 182 12.01 26.34 20.30
N PHE A 183 12.25 26.45 18.99
CA PHE A 183 13.28 25.66 18.30
C PHE A 183 14.70 26.22 18.40
N ILE A 184 14.86 27.49 18.78
CA ILE A 184 16.19 28.08 19.04
C ILE A 184 16.95 27.33 20.15
N GLN A 185 16.25 26.60 21.00
CA GLN A 185 16.81 25.82 22.11
C GLN A 185 17.45 24.51 21.65
N ILE A 186 17.27 24.07 20.39
CA ILE A 186 17.91 22.86 19.90
C ILE A 186 19.42 23.03 19.86
N PRO A 187 20.19 22.09 20.45
CA PRO A 187 21.65 22.22 20.54
C PRO A 187 22.32 22.30 19.16
N ASN A 188 23.37 23.10 19.08
CA ASN A 188 24.27 23.15 17.94
C ASN A 188 25.65 22.65 18.36
N ASN A 189 26.16 21.59 17.74
CA ASN A 189 27.42 20.96 18.10
C ASN A 189 28.66 21.63 17.45
N GLY A 190 28.46 22.62 16.58
CA GLY A 190 29.53 23.40 15.92
C GLY A 190 30.39 22.61 14.94
N LYS A 191 30.01 21.33 14.62
CA LYS A 191 30.76 20.49 13.67
C LYS A 191 30.27 20.76 12.24
N PRO A 192 31.13 20.55 11.21
CA PRO A 192 30.69 20.65 9.84
C PRO A 192 29.57 19.63 9.54
N ARG A 193 28.70 19.96 8.58
CA ARG A 193 27.72 18.99 8.06
C ARG A 193 28.42 17.74 7.57
N PRO A 194 27.83 16.56 7.73
CA PRO A 194 28.35 15.33 7.15
C PRO A 194 28.53 15.47 5.64
N ASP A 195 29.69 15.07 5.15
CA ASP A 195 30.02 15.03 3.73
C ASP A 195 30.31 13.59 3.31
N PHE A 196 29.59 13.11 2.32
CA PHE A 196 29.69 11.76 1.79
C PHE A 196 30.36 11.69 0.41
N SER A 197 30.89 12.81 -0.07
CA SER A 197 31.52 12.91 -1.38
C SER A 197 32.64 11.91 -1.63
N HIS A 198 33.29 11.43 -0.57
CA HIS A 198 34.34 10.42 -0.60
C HIS A 198 33.81 8.97 -0.78
N LEU A 199 32.49 8.75 -0.70
CA LEU A 199 31.85 7.44 -0.79
C LEU A 199 31.28 7.16 -2.18
N GLN A 200 31.85 7.76 -3.21
CA GLN A 200 31.40 7.59 -4.61
C GLN A 200 31.63 6.16 -5.13
N GLN A 201 30.85 5.77 -6.12
CA GLN A 201 30.97 4.50 -6.87
C GLN A 201 30.95 3.24 -5.97
N PRO A 202 29.92 3.06 -5.11
CA PRO A 202 29.86 1.93 -4.21
C PRO A 202 29.77 0.57 -4.91
N PHE A 203 29.26 0.52 -6.14
CA PHE A 203 29.07 -0.71 -6.92
C PHE A 203 30.17 -0.97 -7.97
N ASP A 204 31.28 -0.23 -7.95
CA ASP A 204 32.49 -0.56 -8.71
C ASP A 204 33.24 -1.71 -8.00
N THR A 205 32.68 -2.91 -8.12
CA THR A 205 33.14 -4.13 -7.44
C THR A 205 33.01 -5.35 -8.36
N PRO A 206 33.80 -6.43 -8.14
CA PRO A 206 33.67 -7.68 -8.88
C PRO A 206 32.29 -8.36 -8.70
N ALA A 207 31.49 -7.95 -7.72
CA ALA A 207 30.16 -8.47 -7.47
C ALA A 207 29.10 -7.82 -8.39
N PHE A 208 29.42 -6.74 -9.10
CA PHE A 208 28.54 -6.10 -10.08
C PHE A 208 28.83 -6.64 -11.49
N HIS A 209 27.93 -6.43 -12.43
CA HIS A 209 27.96 -7.02 -13.78
C HIS A 209 27.97 -8.56 -13.73
N LYS A 210 26.97 -9.10 -13.04
CA LYS A 210 26.73 -10.54 -12.85
C LYS A 210 25.25 -10.88 -13.12
N LEU A 211 24.99 -12.17 -13.25
CA LEU A 211 23.65 -12.73 -13.26
C LEU A 211 23.35 -13.34 -11.88
N TYR A 212 22.50 -12.69 -11.13
CA TYR A 212 21.99 -13.20 -9.85
C TYR A 212 20.69 -13.94 -10.07
N ARG A 213 20.66 -15.22 -9.75
CA ARG A 213 19.42 -16.01 -9.68
C ARG A 213 18.99 -16.05 -8.23
N VAL A 214 17.74 -15.74 -7.96
CA VAL A 214 17.21 -15.58 -6.61
C VAL A 214 15.95 -16.39 -6.46
N VAL A 215 15.81 -17.09 -5.32
CA VAL A 215 14.61 -17.84 -4.95
C VAL A 215 13.65 -16.91 -4.22
N PRO A 216 12.48 -16.56 -4.80
CA PRO A 216 11.49 -15.74 -4.14
C PRO A 216 10.68 -16.53 -3.11
N VAL A 217 10.05 -15.80 -2.17
CA VAL A 217 9.04 -16.36 -1.26
C VAL A 217 7.71 -16.54 -1.98
N ARG A 218 7.33 -15.56 -2.79
CA ARG A 218 6.11 -15.64 -3.61
C ARG A 218 6.36 -16.38 -4.93
N LYS A 219 5.31 -16.96 -5.49
CA LYS A 219 5.36 -17.45 -6.87
C LYS A 219 5.34 -16.26 -7.83
N VAL A 220 6.51 -15.80 -8.23
CA VAL A 220 6.71 -14.67 -9.14
C VAL A 220 7.93 -14.90 -10.02
N HIS A 221 7.83 -14.48 -11.28
CA HIS A 221 8.96 -14.38 -12.21
C HIS A 221 9.24 -12.90 -12.45
N ALA A 222 10.43 -12.46 -12.13
CA ALA A 222 10.83 -11.06 -12.34
C ALA A 222 12.29 -10.95 -12.76
N LEU A 223 12.52 -10.08 -13.74
CA LEU A 223 13.85 -9.72 -14.18
C LEU A 223 14.11 -8.25 -13.85
N THR A 224 15.23 -7.97 -13.19
CA THR A 224 15.68 -6.59 -12.94
C THR A 224 17.03 -6.39 -13.59
N ILE A 225 17.13 -5.37 -14.44
CA ILE A 225 18.38 -4.90 -15.05
C ILE A 225 18.72 -3.58 -14.39
N SER A 226 19.89 -3.46 -13.76
CA SER A 226 20.26 -2.29 -12.97
C SER A 226 21.61 -1.71 -13.39
N TRP A 227 21.69 -0.38 -13.38
CA TRP A 227 22.92 0.38 -13.57
C TRP A 227 23.19 1.28 -12.37
N ALA A 228 24.40 1.29 -11.90
CA ALA A 228 24.87 2.22 -10.89
C ALA A 228 25.49 3.45 -11.56
N LEU A 229 24.89 4.61 -11.35
CA LEU A 229 25.22 5.87 -12.00
C LEU A 229 25.76 6.87 -10.97
N PRO A 230 26.50 7.91 -11.42
CA PRO A 230 26.81 9.05 -10.56
C PRO A 230 25.55 9.75 -10.04
N PRO A 231 25.61 10.45 -8.90
CA PRO A 231 24.49 11.20 -8.34
C PRO A 231 23.89 12.19 -9.35
N GLN A 232 22.56 12.23 -9.46
CA GLN A 232 21.84 13.02 -10.47
C GLN A 232 21.21 14.32 -9.95
N VAL A 233 21.24 14.57 -8.63
CA VAL A 233 20.57 15.73 -7.99
C VAL A 233 20.98 17.07 -8.64
N LYS A 234 22.24 17.23 -9.04
CA LYS A 234 22.75 18.45 -9.71
C LYS A 234 22.08 18.72 -11.07
N HIS A 235 21.46 17.72 -11.68
CA HIS A 235 20.80 17.83 -12.99
C HIS A 235 19.27 17.97 -12.87
N TYR A 236 18.75 18.34 -11.67
CA TYR A 236 17.32 18.43 -11.41
C TYR A 236 16.53 19.32 -12.37
N ARG A 237 17.17 20.31 -13.01
CA ARG A 237 16.50 21.19 -13.99
C ARG A 237 16.27 20.52 -15.35
N VAL A 238 17.10 19.54 -15.71
CA VAL A 238 17.01 18.78 -16.98
C VAL A 238 16.28 17.44 -16.76
N LYS A 239 16.52 16.79 -15.61
CA LYS A 239 16.00 15.46 -15.27
C LYS A 239 16.27 14.39 -16.33
N PRO A 240 17.54 14.13 -16.70
CA PRO A 240 17.87 13.25 -17.81
C PRO A 240 17.37 11.81 -17.60
N LEU A 241 17.45 11.27 -16.38
CA LEU A 241 16.95 9.93 -16.08
C LEU A 241 15.43 9.85 -16.09
N HIS A 242 14.72 10.92 -15.77
CA HIS A 242 13.27 10.98 -15.88
C HIS A 242 12.81 10.89 -17.34
N TYR A 243 13.45 11.64 -18.24
CA TYR A 243 13.20 11.53 -19.68
C TYR A 243 13.45 10.10 -20.21
N ILE A 244 14.57 9.49 -19.79
CA ILE A 244 14.92 8.13 -20.23
C ILE A 244 13.94 7.11 -19.63
N SER A 245 13.59 7.22 -18.36
CA SER A 245 12.64 6.31 -17.69
C SER A 245 11.25 6.38 -18.31
N TRP A 246 10.81 7.58 -18.70
CA TRP A 246 9.53 7.77 -19.36
C TRP A 246 9.47 7.00 -20.69
N LEU A 247 10.54 7.02 -21.48
CA LEU A 247 10.64 6.26 -22.74
C LEU A 247 10.79 4.75 -22.51
N MET A 248 11.65 4.34 -21.56
CA MET A 248 11.88 2.92 -21.26
C MET A 248 10.66 2.24 -20.64
N GLY A 249 9.93 2.97 -19.81
CA GLY A 249 8.71 2.51 -19.16
C GLY A 249 7.44 2.71 -19.98
N HIS A 250 7.54 3.27 -21.20
CA HIS A 250 6.37 3.50 -22.05
C HIS A 250 5.69 2.18 -22.41
N GLU A 251 4.35 2.18 -22.48
CA GLU A 251 3.55 0.97 -22.72
C GLU A 251 2.77 1.03 -24.06
N GLY A 252 2.84 2.14 -24.76
CA GLY A 252 2.19 2.33 -26.06
C GLY A 252 2.87 1.53 -27.18
N THR A 253 2.30 1.61 -28.37
CA THR A 253 2.81 0.93 -29.57
C THR A 253 4.29 1.29 -29.81
N GLY A 254 5.10 0.31 -30.15
CA GLY A 254 6.55 0.45 -30.38
C GLY A 254 7.40 0.42 -29.12
N SER A 255 6.80 0.33 -27.93
CA SER A 255 7.51 0.18 -26.66
C SER A 255 8.01 -1.24 -26.40
N ILE A 256 8.93 -1.39 -25.45
CA ILE A 256 9.42 -2.70 -25.00
C ILE A 256 8.27 -3.55 -24.50
N LEU A 257 7.46 -3.01 -23.59
CA LEU A 257 6.38 -3.77 -22.96
C LEU A 257 5.30 -4.17 -23.95
N SER A 258 4.93 -3.30 -24.89
CA SER A 258 3.97 -3.65 -25.95
C SER A 258 4.44 -4.89 -26.72
N LEU A 259 5.71 -4.94 -27.13
CA LEU A 259 6.27 -6.08 -27.84
C LEU A 259 6.34 -7.35 -26.97
N LEU A 260 6.72 -7.21 -25.71
CA LEU A 260 6.75 -8.34 -24.76
C LEU A 260 5.36 -8.88 -24.49
N ARG A 261 4.33 -8.03 -24.38
CA ARG A 261 2.92 -8.44 -24.23
C ARG A 261 2.41 -9.22 -25.46
N LYS A 262 2.72 -8.76 -26.66
CA LYS A 262 2.36 -9.46 -27.92
C LYS A 262 2.97 -10.85 -28.01
N ARG A 263 4.14 -11.08 -27.39
CA ARG A 263 4.79 -12.37 -27.28
C ARG A 263 4.35 -13.18 -26.06
N CYS A 264 3.46 -12.67 -25.22
CA CYS A 264 3.07 -13.24 -23.92
C CYS A 264 4.27 -13.49 -22.98
N TRP A 265 5.31 -12.65 -23.02
CA TRP A 265 6.53 -12.78 -22.22
C TRP A 265 6.53 -11.94 -20.95
N ALA A 266 5.78 -10.84 -20.93
CA ALA A 266 5.72 -9.96 -19.75
C ALA A 266 4.31 -9.43 -19.49
N LEU A 267 4.07 -9.11 -18.23
CA LEU A 267 2.83 -8.51 -17.72
C LEU A 267 2.99 -7.01 -17.47
N ALA A 268 4.14 -6.61 -16.93
CA ALA A 268 4.44 -5.24 -16.56
C ALA A 268 5.93 -4.95 -16.74
N LEU A 269 6.25 -3.69 -16.95
CA LEU A 269 7.61 -3.16 -16.98
C LEU A 269 7.63 -1.81 -16.29
N TYR A 270 8.61 -1.62 -15.41
CA TYR A 270 8.87 -0.36 -14.72
C TYR A 270 10.30 0.06 -15.01
N GLY A 271 10.50 1.27 -15.53
CA GLY A 271 11.82 1.83 -15.81
C GLY A 271 12.08 3.06 -14.95
N GLY A 272 13.28 3.20 -14.42
CA GLY A 272 13.72 4.37 -13.69
C GLY A 272 14.35 4.04 -12.32
N ASN A 273 14.36 5.04 -11.47
CA ASN A 273 14.76 4.93 -10.07
C ASN A 273 13.61 5.46 -9.19
N SER A 274 13.41 4.85 -8.04
CA SER A 274 12.45 5.34 -7.08
C SER A 274 12.99 6.61 -6.38
N GLU A 275 12.11 7.34 -5.71
CA GLU A 275 12.47 8.50 -4.88
C GLU A 275 13.14 8.09 -3.56
N SER A 276 13.22 6.78 -3.28
CA SER A 276 13.88 6.25 -2.10
C SER A 276 15.36 6.64 -2.06
N GLY A 277 15.86 7.06 -0.92
CA GLY A 277 17.30 7.31 -0.68
C GLY A 277 18.18 6.08 -0.88
N PHE A 278 17.60 4.88 -0.97
CA PHE A 278 18.33 3.66 -1.35
C PHE A 278 18.60 3.58 -2.85
N ASP A 279 17.75 4.17 -3.70
CA ASP A 279 17.94 4.20 -5.14
C ASP A 279 18.70 5.47 -5.60
N GLN A 280 18.51 6.59 -4.92
CA GLN A 280 19.22 7.83 -5.24
C GLN A 280 19.57 8.64 -4.00
N ASN A 281 20.83 9.04 -3.91
CA ASN A 281 21.37 9.80 -2.80
C ASN A 281 22.60 10.62 -3.25
N SER A 282 23.34 11.22 -2.30
CA SER A 282 24.52 12.02 -2.60
C SER A 282 25.70 11.23 -3.14
N THR A 283 25.69 9.89 -3.07
CA THR A 283 26.81 9.02 -3.46
C THR A 283 26.61 8.26 -4.75
N TYR A 284 25.36 7.95 -5.13
CA TYR A 284 25.02 7.21 -6.34
C TYR A 284 23.56 7.43 -6.76
N SER A 285 23.25 6.97 -7.97
CA SER A 285 21.89 6.82 -8.47
C SER A 285 21.74 5.45 -9.15
N ILE A 286 20.75 4.64 -8.76
CA ILE A 286 20.46 3.35 -9.38
C ILE A 286 19.36 3.55 -10.41
N PHE A 287 19.65 3.27 -11.66
CA PHE A 287 18.64 3.18 -12.71
C PHE A 287 18.31 1.72 -12.95
N SER A 288 17.05 1.33 -12.90
CA SER A 288 16.64 -0.05 -13.06
C SER A 288 15.50 -0.21 -14.03
N ILE A 289 15.46 -1.34 -14.73
CA ILE A 289 14.33 -1.80 -15.51
C ILE A 289 13.87 -3.11 -14.88
N SER A 290 12.68 -3.09 -14.31
CA SER A 290 12.07 -4.25 -13.65
C SER A 290 10.91 -4.77 -14.48
N ILE A 291 10.97 -6.05 -14.87
CA ILE A 291 10.01 -6.68 -15.76
C ILE A 291 9.37 -7.86 -15.02
N THR A 292 8.05 -7.82 -14.89
CA THR A 292 7.28 -8.98 -14.40
C THR A 292 7.07 -9.92 -15.57
N LEU A 293 7.72 -11.08 -15.50
CA LEU A 293 7.70 -12.10 -16.56
C LEU A 293 6.54 -13.08 -16.38
N THR A 294 6.12 -13.65 -17.49
CA THR A 294 5.33 -14.89 -17.52
C THR A 294 6.26 -16.10 -17.44
N ASP A 295 5.71 -17.32 -17.35
CA ASP A 295 6.52 -18.55 -17.43
C ASP A 295 7.27 -18.63 -18.77
N LEU A 296 6.59 -18.26 -19.86
CA LEU A 296 7.19 -18.20 -21.19
C LEU A 296 8.28 -17.10 -21.28
N GLY A 297 8.06 -15.97 -20.63
CA GLY A 297 9.05 -14.90 -20.53
C GLY A 297 10.28 -15.30 -19.72
N TYR A 298 10.09 -16.05 -18.63
CA TYR A 298 11.20 -16.62 -17.87
C TYR A 298 12.07 -17.58 -18.72
N GLN A 299 11.43 -18.46 -19.49
CA GLN A 299 12.15 -19.36 -20.41
C GLN A 299 12.93 -18.60 -21.49
N ASN A 300 12.50 -17.39 -21.83
CA ASN A 300 13.09 -16.54 -22.87
C ASN A 300 13.77 -15.27 -22.29
N PHE A 301 14.16 -15.26 -21.03
CA PHE A 301 14.64 -14.04 -20.36
C PHE A 301 15.85 -13.39 -21.05
N PHE A 302 16.73 -14.19 -21.65
CA PHE A 302 17.84 -13.68 -22.46
C PHE A 302 17.34 -12.79 -23.63
N GLN A 303 16.30 -13.24 -24.34
CA GLN A 303 15.70 -12.46 -25.42
C GLN A 303 15.00 -11.18 -24.89
N VAL A 304 14.42 -11.26 -23.69
CA VAL A 304 13.84 -10.08 -23.04
C VAL A 304 14.92 -9.04 -22.74
N VAL A 305 16.06 -9.45 -22.19
CA VAL A 305 17.22 -8.55 -21.97
C VAL A 305 17.71 -7.96 -23.29
N HIS A 306 17.79 -8.78 -24.33
CA HIS A 306 18.21 -8.32 -25.66
C HIS A 306 17.26 -7.25 -26.22
N LEU A 307 15.96 -7.39 -26.08
CA LEU A 307 14.98 -6.38 -26.50
C LEU A 307 15.16 -5.05 -25.75
N VAL A 308 15.48 -5.09 -24.46
CA VAL A 308 15.79 -3.88 -23.69
C VAL A 308 17.01 -3.18 -24.27
N PHE A 309 18.07 -3.90 -24.59
CA PHE A 309 19.26 -3.31 -25.20
C PHE A 309 19.03 -2.83 -26.64
N GLN A 310 18.17 -3.50 -27.41
CA GLN A 310 17.76 -3.01 -28.73
C GLN A 310 17.06 -1.64 -28.62
N TYR A 311 16.17 -1.47 -27.64
CA TYR A 311 15.49 -0.20 -27.41
C TYR A 311 16.45 0.90 -26.95
N LEU A 312 17.35 0.59 -26.01
CA LEU A 312 18.39 1.52 -25.56
C LEU A 312 19.29 1.96 -26.70
N LYS A 313 19.70 1.03 -27.57
CA LYS A 313 20.51 1.35 -28.76
C LYS A 313 19.77 2.25 -29.72
N MET A 314 18.49 2.02 -29.94
CA MET A 314 17.63 2.92 -30.72
C MET A 314 17.63 4.33 -30.13
N LEU A 315 17.46 4.49 -28.81
CA LEU A 315 17.48 5.79 -28.14
C LEU A 315 18.85 6.48 -28.29
N GLN A 316 19.95 5.73 -28.18
CA GLN A 316 21.30 6.25 -28.34
C GLN A 316 21.56 6.73 -29.79
N ASN A 317 21.10 5.98 -30.79
CA ASN A 317 21.28 6.30 -32.20
C ASN A 317 20.42 7.51 -32.63
N LEU A 318 19.17 7.58 -32.17
CA LEU A 318 18.27 8.70 -32.50
C LEU A 318 18.61 9.97 -31.71
N GLY A 319 19.23 9.80 -30.54
CA GLY A 319 19.52 10.89 -29.62
C GLY A 319 18.26 11.44 -28.91
N PRO A 320 18.44 12.39 -27.98
CA PRO A 320 17.35 13.05 -27.32
C PRO A 320 16.42 13.79 -28.28
N GLN A 321 15.11 13.66 -28.06
CA GLN A 321 14.07 14.25 -28.89
C GLN A 321 13.39 15.41 -28.16
N GLN A 322 13.58 16.62 -28.66
CA GLN A 322 13.02 17.84 -28.09
C GLN A 322 11.49 17.77 -27.99
N ARG A 323 10.82 17.30 -29.06
CA ARG A 323 9.36 17.11 -29.08
C ARG A 323 8.86 16.29 -27.86
N ILE A 324 9.52 15.17 -27.56
CA ILE A 324 9.12 14.30 -26.47
C ILE A 324 9.39 14.97 -25.13
N TYR A 325 10.54 15.63 -24.97
CA TYR A 325 10.86 16.40 -23.77
C TYR A 325 9.82 17.49 -23.49
N GLU A 326 9.45 18.27 -24.50
CA GLU A 326 8.44 19.33 -24.42
C GLU A 326 7.03 18.77 -24.12
N GLU A 327 6.72 17.57 -24.63
CA GLU A 327 5.46 16.88 -24.34
C GLU A 327 5.40 16.46 -22.86
N ILE A 328 6.46 15.86 -22.32
CA ILE A 328 6.55 15.51 -20.89
C ILE A 328 6.44 16.77 -20.04
N GLN A 329 7.21 17.80 -20.38
CA GLN A 329 7.18 19.10 -19.68
C GLN A 329 5.77 19.69 -19.64
N LYS A 330 5.03 19.65 -20.77
CA LYS A 330 3.65 20.15 -20.82
C LYS A 330 2.69 19.37 -19.95
N ILE A 331 2.84 18.05 -19.89
CA ILE A 331 2.02 17.18 -19.03
C ILE A 331 2.27 17.55 -17.56
N GLU A 332 3.53 17.68 -17.16
CA GLU A 332 3.91 18.04 -15.78
C GLU A 332 3.49 19.46 -15.41
N ASP A 333 3.66 20.42 -16.31
CA ASP A 333 3.19 21.80 -16.12
C ASP A 333 1.67 21.86 -15.91
N ASN A 334 0.91 21.10 -16.68
CA ASN A 334 -0.55 21.03 -16.51
C ASN A 334 -0.92 20.43 -15.16
N GLU A 335 -0.27 19.33 -14.74
CA GLU A 335 -0.53 18.70 -13.47
C GLU A 335 -0.17 19.62 -12.31
N PHE A 336 1.00 20.24 -12.32
CA PHE A 336 1.44 21.19 -11.32
C PHE A 336 0.49 22.40 -11.21
N ARG A 337 0.07 22.95 -12.35
CA ARG A 337 -0.81 24.13 -12.40
C ARG A 337 -2.19 23.88 -11.82
N TYR A 338 -2.72 22.68 -12.01
CA TYR A 338 -4.06 22.27 -11.57
C TYR A 338 -4.02 21.17 -10.51
N GLN A 339 -2.91 21.06 -9.78
CA GLN A 339 -2.83 20.12 -8.65
C GLN A 339 -3.84 20.51 -7.57
N GLU A 340 -4.43 19.49 -6.98
CA GLU A 340 -5.35 19.66 -5.86
C GLU A 340 -4.54 19.77 -4.56
N GLN A 341 -5.17 20.22 -3.50
CA GLN A 341 -4.55 20.26 -2.17
C GLN A 341 -4.18 18.85 -1.75
N THR A 342 -2.93 18.64 -1.39
CA THR A 342 -2.44 17.40 -0.79
C THR A 342 -2.67 17.42 0.72
N ASP A 343 -2.51 16.26 1.37
CA ASP A 343 -2.53 16.17 2.82
C ASP A 343 -1.47 17.13 3.41
N PRO A 344 -1.82 17.94 4.44
CA PRO A 344 -0.86 18.86 5.05
C PRO A 344 0.43 18.22 5.56
N ILE A 345 0.37 17.00 6.09
CA ILE A 345 1.57 16.24 6.51
C ILE A 345 2.48 15.97 5.30
N GLU A 346 1.93 15.44 4.23
CA GLU A 346 2.66 15.12 3.00
C GLU A 346 3.31 16.40 2.41
N PHE A 347 2.56 17.50 2.40
CA PHE A 347 3.08 18.77 1.90
C PHE A 347 4.28 19.28 2.71
N VAL A 348 4.20 19.31 4.04
CA VAL A 348 5.32 19.78 4.86
C VAL A 348 6.51 18.83 4.85
N GLU A 349 6.29 17.52 4.70
CA GLU A 349 7.33 16.53 4.53
C GLU A 349 8.11 16.78 3.23
N ASN A 350 7.42 16.90 2.11
CA ASN A 350 8.03 17.19 0.80
C ASN A 350 8.81 18.51 0.80
N ILE A 351 8.23 19.58 1.33
CA ILE A 351 8.92 20.87 1.43
C ILE A 351 10.16 20.80 2.31
N CYS A 352 10.07 20.10 3.44
CA CYS A 352 11.19 19.93 4.37
C CYS A 352 12.35 19.18 3.71
N GLU A 353 12.06 18.20 2.89
CA GLU A 353 13.04 17.48 2.07
C GLU A 353 13.62 18.38 0.98
N ASN A 354 12.78 19.05 0.21
CA ASN A 354 13.18 19.96 -0.87
C ASN A 354 14.11 21.08 -0.37
N MET A 355 13.94 21.54 0.87
CA MET A 355 14.85 22.51 1.50
C MET A 355 16.31 21.99 1.64
N GLN A 356 16.54 20.70 1.63
CA GLN A 356 17.89 20.09 1.64
C GLN A 356 18.45 19.87 0.24
N LEU A 357 17.58 19.73 -0.78
CA LEU A 357 17.95 19.33 -2.14
C LEU A 357 18.03 20.49 -3.14
N PHE A 358 17.17 21.49 -3.00
CA PHE A 358 17.01 22.55 -3.99
C PHE A 358 17.29 23.95 -3.43
N PRO A 359 17.71 24.90 -4.29
CA PRO A 359 17.82 26.29 -3.89
C PRO A 359 16.45 26.92 -3.63
N LYS A 360 16.40 27.95 -2.77
CA LYS A 360 15.17 28.60 -2.33
C LYS A 360 14.15 28.94 -3.44
N PRO A 361 14.52 29.44 -4.63
CA PRO A 361 13.55 29.71 -5.69
C PRO A 361 12.83 28.48 -6.25
N ASP A 362 13.45 27.31 -6.17
CA ASP A 362 12.97 26.06 -6.75
C ASP A 362 12.39 25.06 -5.72
N LEU A 363 12.16 25.50 -4.48
CA LEU A 363 11.66 24.63 -3.38
C LEU A 363 10.32 23.95 -3.69
N LEU A 364 9.44 24.62 -4.41
CA LEU A 364 8.10 24.11 -4.74
C LEU A 364 8.03 23.37 -6.08
N THR A 365 9.08 23.43 -6.87
CA THR A 365 9.05 23.03 -8.28
C THR A 365 10.20 22.11 -8.67
N GLY A 366 11.27 22.08 -7.86
CA GLY A 366 12.50 21.37 -8.22
C GLY A 366 12.34 19.85 -8.36
N ASP A 367 11.45 19.26 -7.58
CA ASP A 367 11.08 17.84 -7.65
C ASP A 367 10.10 17.55 -8.79
N GLN A 368 9.17 18.46 -9.09
CA GLN A 368 8.01 18.21 -9.96
C GLN A 368 8.22 18.61 -11.41
N LEU A 369 8.92 19.73 -11.69
CA LEU A 369 8.97 20.30 -13.04
C LEU A 369 10.27 20.01 -13.78
N MET A 370 10.18 19.87 -15.11
CA MET A 370 11.30 19.91 -16.04
C MET A 370 11.47 21.35 -16.53
N PHE A 371 12.69 21.92 -16.42
CA PHE A 371 12.90 23.34 -16.73
C PHE A 371 13.55 23.56 -18.08
N ASN A 372 14.62 22.83 -18.38
CA ASN A 372 15.48 23.11 -19.54
C ASN A 372 15.76 21.84 -20.32
N TYR A 373 15.49 21.87 -21.63
CA TYR A 373 15.97 20.83 -22.52
C TYR A 373 17.47 21.00 -22.76
N ASP A 374 18.26 20.01 -22.34
CA ASP A 374 19.69 19.93 -22.63
C ASP A 374 20.03 18.55 -23.19
N PRO A 375 20.18 18.44 -24.52
CA PRO A 375 20.43 17.17 -25.18
C PRO A 375 21.78 16.55 -24.80
N GLU A 376 22.80 17.35 -24.43
CA GLU A 376 24.10 16.80 -24.03
C GLU A 376 24.07 16.14 -22.66
N VAL A 377 23.36 16.72 -21.72
CA VAL A 377 23.15 16.12 -20.40
C VAL A 377 22.39 14.79 -20.53
N ILE A 378 21.33 14.75 -21.35
CA ILE A 378 20.54 13.52 -21.60
C ILE A 378 21.40 12.48 -22.34
N ARG A 379 22.17 12.89 -23.37
CA ARG A 379 23.06 11.97 -24.11
C ARG A 379 24.14 11.38 -23.22
N THR A 380 24.69 12.16 -22.31
CA THR A 380 25.68 11.71 -21.33
C THR A 380 25.08 10.64 -20.43
N ALA A 381 23.86 10.84 -19.90
CA ALA A 381 23.19 9.84 -19.08
C ALA A 381 22.89 8.55 -19.88
N LEU A 382 22.38 8.67 -21.12
CA LEU A 382 22.15 7.53 -22.01
C LEU A 382 23.41 6.71 -22.29
N SER A 383 24.56 7.36 -22.44
CA SER A 383 25.83 6.70 -22.73
C SER A 383 26.34 5.82 -21.58
N LEU A 384 25.82 6.00 -20.37
CA LEU A 384 26.14 5.19 -19.20
C LEU A 384 25.35 3.89 -19.12
N LEU A 385 24.24 3.79 -19.84
CA LEU A 385 23.34 2.62 -19.84
C LEU A 385 23.80 1.58 -20.87
N THR A 386 24.96 0.99 -20.63
CA THR A 386 25.55 -0.02 -21.53
C THR A 386 25.43 -1.43 -20.98
N PRO A 387 25.46 -2.48 -21.82
CA PRO A 387 25.45 -3.86 -21.37
C PRO A 387 26.52 -4.20 -20.32
N LEU A 388 27.77 -3.77 -20.55
CA LEU A 388 28.92 -4.05 -19.66
C LEU A 388 28.82 -3.36 -18.28
N ARG A 389 27.90 -2.43 -18.10
CA ARG A 389 27.63 -1.77 -16.82
C ARG A 389 26.37 -2.27 -16.15
N ALA A 390 25.63 -3.16 -16.79
CA ALA A 390 24.38 -3.69 -16.29
C ALA A 390 24.61 -4.86 -15.32
N ASN A 391 23.82 -4.93 -14.29
CA ASN A 391 23.69 -6.08 -13.41
C ASN A 391 22.33 -6.72 -13.58
N LEU A 392 22.27 -8.04 -13.64
CA LEU A 392 21.04 -8.81 -13.88
C LEU A 392 20.61 -9.55 -12.62
N LEU A 393 19.34 -9.44 -12.27
CA LEU A 393 18.74 -10.18 -11.16
C LEU A 393 17.46 -10.87 -11.64
N LEU A 394 17.44 -12.21 -11.56
CA LEU A 394 16.35 -13.05 -12.02
C LEU A 394 15.71 -13.78 -10.85
N LEU A 395 14.50 -13.35 -10.45
CA LEU A 395 13.66 -14.02 -9.47
C LEU A 395 12.81 -15.07 -10.14
N ALA A 396 12.88 -16.31 -9.67
CA ALA A 396 12.01 -17.39 -10.13
C ALA A 396 11.95 -18.53 -9.11
N PRO A 397 10.79 -19.17 -8.89
CA PRO A 397 10.69 -20.36 -8.04
C PRO A 397 11.58 -21.51 -8.52
N GLU A 398 11.78 -21.64 -9.83
CA GLU A 398 12.61 -22.67 -10.48
C GLU A 398 14.10 -22.56 -10.11
N ASN A 399 14.53 -21.44 -9.53
CA ASN A 399 15.89 -21.31 -9.01
C ASN A 399 16.12 -22.13 -7.74
N GLU A 400 15.05 -22.65 -7.10
CA GLU A 400 15.16 -23.52 -5.94
C GLU A 400 16.02 -24.75 -6.25
N GLY A 401 16.96 -25.09 -5.36
CA GLY A 401 17.90 -26.19 -5.54
C GLY A 401 19.15 -25.88 -6.38
N SER A 402 19.17 -24.76 -7.12
CA SER A 402 20.33 -24.30 -7.90
C SER A 402 21.06 -23.10 -7.29
N CYS A 403 20.62 -22.60 -6.13
CA CYS A 403 21.13 -21.42 -5.46
C CYS A 403 21.90 -21.79 -4.18
N PRO A 404 23.23 -22.03 -4.25
CA PRO A 404 24.04 -22.51 -3.12
C PRO A 404 24.40 -21.42 -2.09
N LEU A 405 24.23 -20.15 -2.46
CA LEU A 405 24.56 -19.02 -1.60
C LEU A 405 23.33 -18.55 -0.82
N GLN A 406 23.58 -18.01 0.35
CA GLN A 406 22.50 -17.47 1.19
C GLN A 406 22.87 -16.06 1.68
N GLU A 407 21.97 -15.11 1.48
CA GLU A 407 22.12 -13.78 2.04
C GLU A 407 21.98 -13.84 3.56
N LYS A 408 22.89 -13.15 4.24
CA LYS A 408 23.14 -13.32 5.67
C LYS A 408 21.95 -12.98 6.57
N TRP A 409 21.16 -11.96 6.24
CA TRP A 409 20.17 -11.39 7.15
C TRP A 409 18.78 -11.93 6.90
N PHE A 410 18.30 -11.88 5.66
CA PHE A 410 16.99 -12.38 5.29
C PHE A 410 16.97 -13.87 4.91
N GLY A 411 18.17 -14.48 4.78
CA GLY A 411 18.29 -15.89 4.41
C GLY A 411 17.88 -16.18 2.96
N THR A 412 18.01 -15.18 2.09
CA THR A 412 17.64 -15.30 0.68
C THR A 412 18.62 -16.23 -0.03
N SER A 413 18.12 -17.33 -0.61
CA SER A 413 18.94 -18.24 -1.42
C SER A 413 19.17 -17.64 -2.81
N TYR A 414 20.44 -17.63 -3.26
CA TYR A 414 20.81 -17.07 -4.55
C TYR A 414 22.04 -17.76 -5.15
N SER A 415 22.24 -17.58 -6.46
CA SER A 415 23.50 -17.82 -7.15
C SER A 415 24.06 -16.52 -7.72
N CYS A 416 25.37 -16.51 -7.95
CA CYS A 416 26.08 -15.39 -8.58
C CYS A 416 26.90 -15.95 -9.71
N ASP A 417 26.44 -15.78 -10.93
CA ASP A 417 27.04 -16.34 -12.13
C ASP A 417 27.64 -15.24 -13.00
N ASP A 418 28.73 -15.53 -13.70
CA ASP A 418 29.24 -14.64 -14.72
C ASP A 418 28.24 -14.54 -15.88
N ILE A 419 28.07 -13.35 -16.42
CA ILE A 419 27.31 -13.19 -17.67
C ILE A 419 28.14 -13.84 -18.78
N PRO A 420 27.58 -14.78 -19.58
CA PRO A 420 28.33 -15.41 -20.66
C PRO A 420 28.91 -14.39 -21.65
N GLU A 421 30.20 -14.51 -21.99
CA GLU A 421 30.84 -13.57 -22.93
C GLU A 421 30.13 -13.47 -24.28
N GLU A 422 29.47 -14.54 -24.72
CA GLU A 422 28.68 -14.55 -25.95
C GLU A 422 27.46 -13.64 -25.86
N TRP A 423 26.86 -13.49 -24.65
CA TRP A 423 25.75 -12.56 -24.42
C TRP A 423 26.22 -11.13 -24.45
N ASP A 424 27.33 -10.81 -23.75
CA ASP A 424 27.93 -9.47 -23.76
C ASP A 424 28.32 -9.06 -25.19
N ARG A 425 29.00 -9.96 -25.93
CA ARG A 425 29.36 -9.72 -27.33
C ARG A 425 28.14 -9.46 -28.19
N ARG A 426 27.03 -10.18 -27.98
CA ARG A 426 25.80 -9.98 -28.75
C ARG A 426 25.13 -8.65 -28.39
N TRP A 427 25.09 -8.29 -27.13
CA TRP A 427 24.46 -7.04 -26.68
C TRP A 427 25.27 -5.79 -27.05
N GLU A 428 26.58 -5.90 -27.11
CA GLU A 428 27.47 -4.81 -27.52
C GLU A 428 27.66 -4.69 -29.04
N SER A 429 27.43 -5.79 -29.76
CA SER A 429 27.65 -5.80 -31.21
C SER A 429 26.77 -4.77 -31.94
N ASP A 430 27.16 -4.41 -33.12
CA ASP A 430 26.38 -3.56 -34.02
C ASP A 430 25.28 -4.40 -34.69
N PHE A 431 24.18 -4.60 -33.97
CA PHE A 431 23.01 -5.32 -34.47
C PHE A 431 22.03 -4.37 -35.17
N GLU A 432 21.30 -4.89 -36.14
CA GLU A 432 20.22 -4.18 -36.81
C GLU A 432 19.11 -3.79 -35.80
N LEU A 433 18.61 -2.54 -35.92
CA LEU A 433 17.54 -2.08 -35.04
C LEU A 433 16.25 -2.86 -35.29
N ASN A 434 15.54 -3.20 -34.22
CA ASN A 434 14.29 -3.94 -34.32
C ASN A 434 13.18 -3.02 -34.89
N PRO A 435 12.58 -3.37 -36.06
CA PRO A 435 11.55 -2.53 -36.68
C PRO A 435 10.25 -2.44 -35.90
N ASP A 436 10.01 -3.37 -34.95
CA ASP A 436 8.83 -3.35 -34.07
C ASP A 436 8.99 -2.38 -32.88
N LEU A 437 10.20 -1.84 -32.68
CA LEU A 437 10.51 -0.86 -31.64
C LEU A 437 10.67 0.54 -32.24
N HIS A 438 9.92 1.49 -31.75
CA HIS A 438 9.98 2.88 -32.21
C HIS A 438 9.55 3.87 -31.12
N LEU A 439 9.85 5.14 -31.32
CA LEU A 439 9.46 6.22 -30.41
C LEU A 439 7.94 6.44 -30.43
N PRO A 440 7.37 6.91 -29.30
CA PRO A 440 5.95 7.22 -29.22
C PRO A 440 5.54 8.36 -30.18
N ALA A 441 4.33 8.26 -30.72
CA ALA A 441 3.68 9.35 -31.46
C ALA A 441 3.23 10.47 -30.51
N GLU A 442 2.69 11.56 -31.07
CA GLU A 442 2.08 12.64 -30.27
C GLU A 442 0.86 12.11 -29.51
N ASN A 443 0.75 12.51 -28.23
CA ASN A 443 -0.31 12.07 -27.36
C ASN A 443 -1.59 12.90 -27.56
N ARG A 444 -2.64 12.27 -28.08
CA ARG A 444 -3.95 12.89 -28.37
C ARG A 444 -4.81 13.17 -27.13
N PHE A 445 -4.46 12.59 -25.99
CA PHE A 445 -5.21 12.74 -24.74
C PHE A 445 -4.75 13.93 -23.88
N ILE A 446 -3.68 14.60 -24.24
CA ILE A 446 -3.23 15.80 -23.51
C ILE A 446 -4.31 16.86 -23.56
N ALA A 447 -4.74 17.33 -22.40
CA ALA A 447 -5.74 18.37 -22.29
C ALA A 447 -5.21 19.72 -22.81
N THR A 448 -6.06 20.42 -23.54
CA THR A 448 -5.79 21.75 -24.10
C THR A 448 -6.88 22.76 -23.77
N ASP A 449 -8.03 22.30 -23.29
CA ASP A 449 -9.13 23.15 -22.80
C ASP A 449 -9.31 22.96 -21.30
N PHE A 450 -9.08 24.02 -20.55
CA PHE A 450 -9.16 24.09 -19.10
C PHE A 450 -10.28 25.02 -18.62
N ASN A 451 -11.21 25.38 -19.49
CA ASN A 451 -12.34 26.23 -19.13
C ASN A 451 -13.30 25.50 -18.22
N LEU A 452 -13.78 26.22 -17.19
CA LEU A 452 -14.86 25.74 -16.36
C LEU A 452 -16.17 25.84 -17.13
N LYS A 453 -16.87 24.72 -17.28
CA LYS A 453 -18.15 24.65 -17.97
C LYS A 453 -19.23 25.38 -17.20
N LYS A 454 -20.08 26.11 -17.93
CA LYS A 454 -21.28 26.73 -17.34
C LYS A 454 -22.23 25.63 -16.87
N SER A 455 -22.83 25.82 -15.70
CA SER A 455 -23.83 24.90 -15.19
C SER A 455 -25.11 24.98 -16.03
N ASP A 456 -25.70 23.85 -16.33
CA ASP A 456 -26.99 23.67 -17.01
C ASP A 456 -28.11 23.33 -16.01
N CYS A 457 -27.80 23.32 -14.71
CA CYS A 457 -28.75 23.05 -13.62
C CYS A 457 -28.36 23.85 -12.37
N PRO A 458 -29.25 23.95 -11.38
CA PRO A 458 -28.93 24.58 -10.09
C PRO A 458 -27.81 23.84 -9.35
N ASP A 459 -26.96 24.57 -8.64
CA ASP A 459 -25.98 23.99 -7.75
C ASP A 459 -26.66 23.23 -6.60
N THR A 460 -26.12 22.08 -6.25
CA THR A 460 -26.62 21.24 -5.16
C THR A 460 -25.52 20.91 -4.17
N GLU A 461 -25.89 20.80 -2.91
CA GLU A 461 -24.94 20.42 -1.85
C GLU A 461 -24.51 18.96 -2.00
N PHE A 462 -25.44 18.08 -2.39
CA PHE A 462 -25.23 16.64 -2.55
C PHE A 462 -25.56 16.19 -3.98
N PRO A 463 -25.06 14.98 -4.38
CA PRO A 463 -25.45 14.41 -5.66
C PRO A 463 -26.95 14.21 -5.81
N VAL A 464 -27.44 14.45 -7.02
CA VAL A 464 -28.84 14.27 -7.40
C VAL A 464 -28.93 13.19 -8.45
N ARG A 465 -29.92 12.32 -8.33
CA ARG A 465 -30.23 11.31 -9.35
C ARG A 465 -30.91 11.99 -10.55
N ILE A 466 -30.14 12.22 -11.62
CA ILE A 466 -30.61 12.93 -12.81
C ILE A 466 -31.19 12.01 -13.89
N LEU A 467 -30.89 10.70 -13.80
CA LEU A 467 -31.46 9.71 -14.73
C LEU A 467 -31.75 8.42 -13.96
N ALA A 468 -32.92 7.83 -14.21
CA ALA A 468 -33.33 6.52 -13.72
C ALA A 468 -33.96 5.74 -14.86
N LEU A 469 -33.37 4.59 -15.17
CA LEU A 469 -33.84 3.62 -16.18
C LEU A 469 -33.98 2.25 -15.50
N ASP A 470 -34.69 1.33 -16.13
CA ASP A 470 -34.73 -0.06 -15.64
C ASP A 470 -33.30 -0.70 -15.59
N GLN A 471 -32.45 -0.30 -16.55
CA GLN A 471 -31.07 -0.80 -16.66
C GLN A 471 -30.07 -0.06 -15.78
N GLY A 472 -30.45 1.07 -15.15
CA GLY A 472 -29.45 1.80 -14.33
C GLY A 472 -29.89 3.16 -13.85
N ALA A 473 -29.06 3.75 -13.01
CA ALA A 473 -29.27 5.08 -12.47
C ALA A 473 -27.99 5.92 -12.54
N LEU A 474 -28.15 7.24 -12.70
CA LEU A 474 -27.05 8.19 -12.73
C LEU A 474 -27.24 9.27 -11.67
N TRP A 475 -26.24 9.38 -10.81
CA TRP A 475 -26.07 10.45 -9.84
C TRP A 475 -25.11 11.50 -10.38
N TYR A 476 -25.39 12.75 -10.13
CA TYR A 476 -24.62 13.87 -10.66
C TYR A 476 -24.47 14.99 -9.64
N LYS A 477 -23.28 15.59 -9.61
CA LYS A 477 -22.99 16.82 -8.86
C LYS A 477 -21.99 17.68 -9.62
N LYS A 478 -22.36 18.93 -9.93
CA LYS A 478 -21.43 19.93 -10.45
C LYS A 478 -20.44 20.34 -9.38
N ASP A 479 -19.16 20.47 -9.73
CA ASP A 479 -18.18 21.09 -8.84
C ASP A 479 -18.37 22.61 -8.83
N SER A 480 -18.76 23.15 -7.69
CA SER A 480 -18.87 24.59 -7.44
C SER A 480 -17.87 25.06 -6.35
N LYS A 481 -17.25 24.11 -5.64
CA LYS A 481 -16.35 24.36 -4.51
C LYS A 481 -14.89 24.53 -4.95
N PHE A 482 -14.35 23.54 -5.65
CA PHE A 482 -12.92 23.47 -5.99
C PHE A 482 -12.60 24.22 -7.28
N LYS A 483 -13.52 24.29 -8.21
CA LYS A 483 -13.42 25.06 -9.48
C LYS A 483 -12.17 24.71 -10.29
N ILE A 484 -11.93 23.42 -10.47
CA ILE A 484 -10.83 22.87 -11.26
C ILE A 484 -11.35 22.25 -12.56
N PRO A 485 -10.56 22.23 -13.65
CA PRO A 485 -10.95 21.61 -14.94
C PRO A 485 -10.80 20.09 -14.90
N LYS A 486 -11.16 19.46 -13.79
CA LYS A 486 -11.09 18.01 -13.57
C LYS A 486 -12.48 17.44 -13.25
N ALA A 487 -12.63 16.14 -13.47
CA ALA A 487 -13.85 15.42 -13.16
C ALA A 487 -13.57 13.95 -12.81
N TYR A 488 -14.58 13.33 -12.22
CA TYR A 488 -14.61 11.92 -11.83
C TYR A 488 -15.83 11.27 -12.44
N ILE A 489 -15.63 10.11 -13.08
CA ILE A 489 -16.68 9.27 -13.62
C ILE A 489 -16.56 7.90 -12.97
N ARG A 490 -17.60 7.41 -12.34
CA ARG A 490 -17.61 6.10 -11.67
C ARG A 490 -18.87 5.34 -12.04
N PHE A 491 -18.69 4.08 -12.41
CA PHE A 491 -19.79 3.16 -12.70
C PHE A 491 -19.57 1.84 -12.00
N HIS A 492 -20.65 1.30 -11.43
CA HIS A 492 -20.73 -0.05 -10.92
C HIS A 492 -21.68 -0.84 -11.82
N LEU A 493 -21.13 -1.80 -12.55
CA LEU A 493 -21.88 -2.71 -13.42
C LEU A 493 -22.18 -4.00 -12.64
N ILE A 494 -23.37 -4.10 -12.12
CA ILE A 494 -23.81 -5.17 -11.20
C ILE A 494 -24.40 -6.32 -12.00
N SER A 495 -24.01 -7.56 -11.70
CA SER A 495 -24.60 -8.78 -12.25
C SER A 495 -24.70 -9.89 -11.21
N PRO A 496 -25.83 -10.63 -11.17
CA PRO A 496 -26.01 -11.74 -10.23
C PRO A 496 -25.13 -12.94 -10.55
N ILE A 497 -24.75 -13.14 -11.81
CA ILE A 497 -24.01 -14.31 -12.30
C ILE A 497 -22.66 -14.52 -11.61
N ILE A 498 -22.04 -13.44 -11.10
CA ILE A 498 -20.68 -13.45 -10.57
C ILE A 498 -20.54 -14.38 -9.37
N GLN A 499 -21.52 -14.36 -8.45
CA GLN A 499 -21.48 -15.11 -7.19
C GLN A 499 -22.18 -16.47 -7.24
N GLU A 500 -22.66 -16.90 -8.38
CA GLU A 500 -23.37 -18.19 -8.49
C GLU A 500 -22.49 -19.40 -8.20
N SER A 501 -21.23 -19.34 -8.58
CA SER A 501 -20.25 -20.42 -8.36
C SER A 501 -18.83 -19.89 -8.19
N PRO A 502 -17.91 -20.69 -7.62
CA PRO A 502 -16.50 -20.31 -7.58
C PRO A 502 -15.90 -20.23 -8.99
N ASP A 503 -16.39 -21.02 -9.96
CA ASP A 503 -15.98 -20.96 -11.37
C ASP A 503 -16.31 -19.61 -11.99
N ASN A 504 -17.53 -19.11 -11.79
CA ASN A 504 -17.98 -17.81 -12.28
C ASN A 504 -17.15 -16.68 -11.67
N LEU A 505 -16.81 -16.78 -10.40
CA LEU A 505 -15.99 -15.78 -9.72
C LEU A 505 -14.57 -15.74 -10.28
N VAL A 506 -13.98 -16.91 -10.59
CA VAL A 506 -12.66 -17.00 -11.24
C VAL A 506 -12.73 -16.51 -12.69
N LEU A 507 -13.78 -16.87 -13.43
CA LEU A 507 -14.00 -16.39 -14.78
C LEU A 507 -14.18 -14.86 -14.80
N PHE A 508 -14.82 -14.29 -13.78
CA PHE A 508 -14.95 -12.84 -13.64
C PHE A 508 -13.59 -12.17 -13.38
N ASP A 509 -12.78 -12.72 -12.48
CA ASP A 509 -11.41 -12.22 -12.25
C ASP A 509 -10.57 -12.30 -13.55
N LEU A 510 -10.66 -13.40 -14.31
CA LEU A 510 -10.00 -13.55 -15.61
C LEU A 510 -10.53 -12.54 -16.64
N PHE A 511 -11.85 -12.32 -16.70
CA PHE A 511 -12.47 -11.35 -17.57
C PHE A 511 -11.92 -9.94 -17.34
N ILE A 512 -11.82 -9.50 -16.08
CA ILE A 512 -11.26 -8.19 -15.73
C ILE A 512 -9.79 -8.11 -16.14
N ASN A 513 -8.98 -9.14 -15.87
CA ASN A 513 -7.56 -9.16 -16.23
C ASN A 513 -7.35 -9.09 -17.76
N VAL A 514 -8.13 -9.83 -18.52
CA VAL A 514 -8.04 -9.82 -19.99
C VAL A 514 -8.53 -8.48 -20.55
N LEU A 515 -9.62 -7.92 -20.02
CA LEU A 515 -10.11 -6.61 -20.43
C LEU A 515 -9.08 -5.50 -20.16
N ALA A 516 -8.44 -5.52 -18.98
CA ALA A 516 -7.36 -4.60 -18.64
C ALA A 516 -6.15 -4.77 -19.58
N HIS A 517 -5.82 -6.00 -19.95
CA HIS A 517 -4.78 -6.28 -20.94
C HIS A 517 -5.11 -5.70 -22.32
N ASN A 518 -6.35 -5.90 -22.78
CA ASN A 518 -6.79 -5.37 -24.08
C ASN A 518 -6.78 -3.83 -24.12
N LEU A 519 -7.02 -3.19 -22.98
CA LEU A 519 -7.00 -1.73 -22.81
C LEU A 519 -5.59 -1.15 -22.61
N ALA A 520 -4.63 -1.95 -22.16
CA ALA A 520 -3.34 -1.47 -21.71
C ALA A 520 -2.61 -0.62 -22.76
N GLU A 521 -2.53 -1.07 -24.01
CA GLU A 521 -1.88 -0.31 -25.10
C GLU A 521 -2.75 0.86 -25.59
N PRO A 522 -4.04 0.70 -25.98
CA PRO A 522 -4.82 1.80 -26.53
C PRO A 522 -5.17 2.91 -25.52
N ALA A 523 -5.21 2.61 -24.21
CA ALA A 523 -5.50 3.58 -23.17
C ALA A 523 -4.25 4.17 -22.50
N TYR A 524 -3.05 3.70 -22.84
CA TYR A 524 -1.82 4.14 -22.16
C TYR A 524 -1.53 5.64 -22.37
N GLU A 525 -1.80 6.17 -23.55
CA GLU A 525 -1.66 7.60 -23.82
C GLU A 525 -2.54 8.46 -22.91
N ALA A 526 -3.71 7.96 -22.52
CA ALA A 526 -4.58 8.66 -21.57
C ALA A 526 -3.98 8.67 -20.17
N ASP A 527 -3.44 7.54 -19.72
CA ASP A 527 -2.79 7.42 -18.41
C ASP A 527 -1.59 8.38 -18.31
N VAL A 528 -0.74 8.41 -19.33
CA VAL A 528 0.38 9.35 -19.44
C VAL A 528 -0.08 10.81 -19.39
N ALA A 529 -1.23 11.13 -20.01
CA ALA A 529 -1.83 12.47 -20.00
C ALA A 529 -2.59 12.81 -18.71
N GLN A 530 -2.38 12.06 -17.62
CA GLN A 530 -3.04 12.25 -16.32
C GLN A 530 -4.55 12.00 -16.35
N LEU A 531 -5.00 11.10 -17.23
CA LEU A 531 -6.36 10.56 -17.23
C LEU A 531 -6.33 9.14 -16.69
N GLU A 532 -6.46 9.00 -15.39
CA GLU A 532 -6.41 7.70 -14.73
C GLU A 532 -7.71 6.92 -14.93
N TYR A 533 -7.59 5.61 -15.16
CA TYR A 533 -8.72 4.69 -15.10
C TYR A 533 -8.36 3.45 -14.27
N LYS A 534 -9.37 2.88 -13.62
CA LYS A 534 -9.27 1.60 -12.92
C LYS A 534 -10.47 0.74 -13.25
N LEU A 535 -10.18 -0.53 -13.56
CA LEU A 535 -11.17 -1.59 -13.66
C LEU A 535 -10.98 -2.51 -12.45
N MET A 536 -12.02 -2.67 -11.66
CA MET A 536 -11.94 -3.43 -10.41
C MET A 536 -13.00 -4.52 -10.39
N ALA A 537 -12.59 -5.74 -10.05
CA ALA A 537 -13.51 -6.82 -9.73
C ALA A 537 -14.09 -6.56 -8.34
N GLY A 538 -15.34 -6.14 -8.28
CA GLY A 538 -16.12 -6.08 -7.05
C GLY A 538 -16.78 -7.43 -6.74
N GLU A 539 -17.39 -7.54 -5.56
CA GLU A 539 -18.02 -8.79 -5.14
C GLU A 539 -19.26 -9.16 -5.98
N HIS A 540 -19.97 -8.17 -6.49
CA HIS A 540 -21.20 -8.35 -7.28
C HIS A 540 -21.19 -7.63 -8.64
N GLY A 541 -20.07 -7.04 -9.01
CA GLY A 541 -20.01 -6.25 -10.24
C GLY A 541 -18.63 -5.69 -10.53
N MET A 542 -18.49 -5.18 -11.75
CA MET A 542 -17.30 -4.46 -12.18
C MET A 542 -17.42 -2.98 -11.81
N VAL A 543 -16.40 -2.44 -11.14
CA VAL A 543 -16.31 -1.01 -10.87
C VAL A 543 -15.35 -0.37 -11.87
N ILE A 544 -15.83 0.63 -12.59
CA ILE A 544 -15.06 1.45 -13.54
C ILE A 544 -14.89 2.82 -12.89
N ARG A 545 -13.65 3.27 -12.71
CA ARG A 545 -13.32 4.58 -12.18
C ARG A 545 -12.45 5.32 -13.16
N LEU A 546 -12.85 6.54 -13.51
CA LEU A 546 -12.06 7.48 -14.30
C LEU A 546 -11.91 8.78 -13.53
N LYS A 547 -10.75 9.40 -13.62
CA LYS A 547 -10.50 10.76 -13.11
C LYS A 547 -9.47 11.50 -13.95
N GLY A 548 -9.49 12.81 -13.91
CA GLY A 548 -8.51 13.65 -14.56
C GLY A 548 -9.14 14.87 -15.24
N PHE A 549 -8.41 15.48 -16.16
CA PHE A 549 -8.90 16.63 -16.93
C PHE A 549 -10.13 16.27 -17.74
N ASN A 550 -11.23 16.99 -17.53
CA ASN A 550 -12.51 16.68 -18.14
C ASN A 550 -12.52 16.78 -19.67
N HIS A 551 -11.59 17.56 -20.29
CA HIS A 551 -11.57 17.78 -21.73
C HIS A 551 -11.51 16.48 -22.54
N LYS A 552 -10.63 15.53 -22.17
CA LYS A 552 -10.43 14.26 -22.90
C LYS A 552 -11.00 13.02 -22.19
N LEU A 553 -11.55 13.18 -21.01
CA LEU A 553 -12.07 12.08 -20.21
C LEU A 553 -13.23 11.31 -20.90
N PRO A 554 -14.17 11.97 -21.64
CA PRO A 554 -15.20 11.24 -22.38
C PRO A 554 -14.64 10.33 -23.47
N LEU A 555 -13.52 10.70 -24.08
CA LEU A 555 -12.85 9.87 -25.10
C LEU A 555 -12.32 8.57 -24.49
N LEU A 556 -11.74 8.65 -23.28
CA LEU A 556 -11.29 7.47 -22.54
C LEU A 556 -12.47 6.57 -22.12
N LEU A 557 -13.57 7.15 -21.66
CA LEU A 557 -14.76 6.37 -21.30
C LEU A 557 -15.31 5.59 -22.49
N LYS A 558 -15.43 6.22 -23.65
CA LYS A 558 -15.88 5.56 -24.88
C LYS A 558 -14.96 4.41 -25.27
N LEU A 559 -13.65 4.61 -25.19
CA LEU A 559 -12.67 3.56 -25.46
C LEU A 559 -12.87 2.35 -24.54
N ILE A 560 -13.08 2.56 -23.24
CA ILE A 560 -13.30 1.48 -22.25
C ILE A 560 -14.62 0.74 -22.56
N VAL A 561 -15.69 1.47 -22.83
CA VAL A 561 -17.01 0.87 -23.13
C VAL A 561 -16.98 0.08 -24.45
N ASP A 562 -16.28 0.58 -25.46
CA ASP A 562 -16.13 -0.11 -26.74
C ASP A 562 -15.36 -1.43 -26.57
N GLN A 563 -14.26 -1.41 -25.80
CA GLN A 563 -13.49 -2.64 -25.50
C GLN A 563 -14.29 -3.64 -24.65
N LEU A 564 -15.13 -3.15 -23.75
CA LEU A 564 -16.05 -4.00 -22.98
C LEU A 564 -17.11 -4.64 -23.89
N ALA A 565 -17.70 -3.88 -24.82
CA ALA A 565 -18.70 -4.38 -25.79
C ALA A 565 -18.11 -5.46 -26.71
N ASP A 566 -16.92 -5.18 -27.26
CA ASP A 566 -16.23 -6.01 -28.25
C ASP A 566 -15.19 -6.96 -27.60
N PHE A 567 -15.44 -7.38 -26.33
CA PHE A 567 -14.53 -8.23 -25.59
C PHE A 567 -14.19 -9.52 -26.34
N SER A 568 -12.89 -9.78 -26.48
CA SER A 568 -12.35 -11.00 -27.07
C SER A 568 -11.00 -11.34 -26.43
N THR A 569 -10.55 -12.57 -26.60
CA THR A 569 -9.22 -13.02 -26.14
C THR A 569 -8.69 -14.15 -27.00
N GLU A 570 -7.37 -14.17 -27.15
CA GLU A 570 -6.66 -15.28 -27.78
C GLU A 570 -6.40 -16.38 -26.73
N PRO A 571 -6.39 -17.68 -27.13
CA PRO A 571 -6.10 -18.79 -26.20
C PRO A 571 -4.77 -18.66 -25.45
N SER A 572 -3.74 -18.08 -26.08
CA SER A 572 -2.43 -17.82 -25.44
C SER A 572 -2.52 -16.79 -24.33
N VAL A 573 -3.28 -15.71 -24.53
CA VAL A 573 -3.52 -14.65 -23.54
C VAL A 573 -4.34 -15.19 -22.36
N PHE A 574 -5.39 -15.95 -22.66
CA PHE A 574 -6.20 -16.63 -21.64
C PHE A 574 -5.34 -17.56 -20.77
N GLY A 575 -4.52 -18.44 -21.38
CA GLY A 575 -3.66 -19.36 -20.65
C GLY A 575 -2.63 -18.63 -19.76
N MET A 576 -2.05 -17.56 -20.28
CA MET A 576 -1.14 -16.71 -19.53
C MET A 576 -1.81 -16.12 -18.26
N PHE A 577 -3.00 -15.55 -18.38
CA PHE A 577 -3.71 -14.97 -17.24
C PHE A 577 -4.25 -16.02 -16.28
N ALA A 578 -4.65 -17.20 -16.74
CA ALA A 578 -5.07 -18.31 -15.87
C ALA A 578 -3.90 -18.74 -14.95
N GLU A 579 -2.69 -18.92 -15.50
CA GLU A 579 -1.50 -19.24 -14.69
C GLU A 579 -1.11 -18.08 -13.78
N GLN A 580 -1.17 -16.85 -14.24
CA GLN A 580 -0.87 -15.68 -13.44
C GLN A 580 -1.87 -15.51 -12.27
N LEU A 581 -3.16 -15.70 -12.52
CA LEU A 581 -4.19 -15.60 -11.49
C LEU A 581 -4.06 -16.71 -10.45
N LYS A 582 -3.69 -17.92 -10.88
CA LYS A 582 -3.36 -19.03 -9.98
C LYS A 582 -2.21 -18.67 -9.03
N LYS A 583 -1.12 -18.07 -9.54
CA LYS A 583 -0.02 -17.54 -8.72
C LYS A 583 -0.49 -16.42 -7.78
N THR A 584 -1.36 -15.54 -8.24
CA THR A 584 -1.93 -14.45 -7.43
C THR A 584 -2.71 -15.00 -6.23
N TYR A 585 -3.59 -15.98 -6.44
CA TYR A 585 -4.32 -16.62 -5.35
C TYR A 585 -3.39 -17.37 -4.38
N PHE A 586 -2.40 -18.08 -4.90
CA PHE A 586 -1.37 -18.70 -4.07
C PHE A 586 -0.66 -17.68 -3.19
N ASN A 587 -0.21 -16.56 -3.78
CA ASN A 587 0.51 -15.50 -3.08
C ASN A 587 -0.36 -14.76 -2.03
N ILE A 588 -1.68 -14.75 -2.20
CA ILE A 588 -2.63 -14.28 -1.18
C ILE A 588 -2.68 -15.27 -0.02
N LEU A 589 -2.82 -16.55 -0.32
CA LEU A 589 -3.02 -17.62 0.68
C LEU A 589 -1.80 -17.83 1.59
N ILE A 590 -0.59 -17.58 1.12
CA ILE A 590 0.63 -17.72 1.93
C ILE A 590 0.87 -16.54 2.90
N LYS A 591 0.07 -15.48 2.82
CA LYS A 591 0.15 -14.34 3.76
C LYS A 591 -0.81 -14.56 4.93
N HIS A 592 -0.28 -14.53 6.15
CA HIS A 592 -1.07 -14.78 7.37
C HIS A 592 -2.24 -13.79 7.54
N ASP A 593 -2.01 -12.49 7.28
CA ASP A 593 -3.04 -11.44 7.36
C ASP A 593 -4.18 -11.63 6.34
N ARG A 594 -3.85 -12.04 5.12
CA ARG A 594 -4.83 -12.28 4.06
C ARG A 594 -5.63 -13.55 4.31
N LEU A 595 -4.95 -14.59 4.77
CA LEU A 595 -5.60 -15.85 5.13
C LEU A 595 -6.54 -15.65 6.34
N GLY A 596 -6.12 -14.93 7.37
CA GLY A 596 -6.95 -14.59 8.54
C GLY A 596 -8.21 -13.82 8.15
N ARG A 597 -8.07 -12.83 7.25
CA ARG A 597 -9.21 -12.09 6.69
C ARG A 597 -10.15 -13.01 5.91
N ASP A 598 -9.64 -13.87 5.03
CA ASP A 598 -10.46 -14.80 4.22
C ASP A 598 -11.24 -15.75 5.14
N VAL A 599 -10.58 -16.38 6.12
CA VAL A 599 -11.22 -17.26 7.10
C VAL A 599 -12.32 -16.55 7.89
N ARG A 600 -12.05 -15.35 8.39
CA ARG A 600 -13.03 -14.55 9.13
C ARG A 600 -14.28 -14.24 8.31
N LEU A 601 -14.09 -13.80 7.05
CA LEU A 601 -15.21 -13.47 6.17
C LEU A 601 -15.99 -14.71 5.73
N LEU A 602 -15.35 -15.86 5.53
CA LEU A 602 -16.02 -17.13 5.27
C LEU A 602 -16.92 -17.58 6.42
N ILE A 603 -16.52 -17.29 7.66
CA ILE A 603 -17.34 -17.60 8.85
C ILE A 603 -18.53 -16.64 8.95
N LEU A 604 -18.34 -15.36 8.62
CA LEU A 604 -19.35 -14.32 8.81
C LEU A 604 -20.33 -14.18 7.65
N GLU A 605 -19.90 -14.40 6.40
CA GLU A 605 -20.70 -14.18 5.20
C GLU A 605 -21.16 -15.52 4.60
N ARG A 606 -22.46 -15.74 4.60
CA ARG A 606 -23.04 -16.90 3.94
C ARG A 606 -22.90 -16.78 2.43
N HIS A 607 -22.63 -17.85 1.75
CA HIS A 607 -22.45 -17.93 0.29
C HIS A 607 -21.18 -17.27 -0.24
N ARG A 608 -20.25 -16.90 0.63
CA ARG A 608 -18.92 -16.45 0.20
C ARG A 608 -18.09 -17.62 -0.30
N TRP A 609 -17.36 -17.40 -1.38
CA TRP A 609 -16.38 -18.35 -1.91
C TRP A 609 -14.97 -17.97 -1.42
N SER A 610 -14.20 -18.96 -0.98
CA SER A 610 -12.85 -18.74 -0.46
C SER A 610 -11.82 -18.62 -1.57
N VAL A 611 -10.69 -17.98 -1.24
CA VAL A 611 -9.53 -17.96 -2.14
C VAL A 611 -8.98 -19.37 -2.39
N VAL A 612 -9.09 -20.28 -1.41
CA VAL A 612 -8.75 -21.71 -1.58
C VAL A 612 -9.60 -22.37 -2.67
N GLN A 613 -10.91 -22.12 -2.67
CA GLN A 613 -11.82 -22.65 -3.71
C GLN A 613 -11.49 -22.07 -5.08
N LYS A 614 -11.23 -20.77 -5.18
CA LYS A 614 -10.80 -20.12 -6.43
C LYS A 614 -9.49 -20.71 -6.96
N TYR A 615 -8.51 -20.94 -6.07
CA TYR A 615 -7.25 -21.59 -6.44
C TYR A 615 -7.48 -23.01 -6.98
N ARG A 616 -8.38 -23.78 -6.37
CA ARG A 616 -8.74 -25.14 -6.80
C ARG A 616 -9.32 -25.15 -8.21
N VAL A 617 -10.27 -24.24 -8.51
CA VAL A 617 -10.87 -24.09 -9.87
C VAL A 617 -9.79 -23.94 -10.94
N LEU A 618 -8.80 -23.08 -10.71
CA LEU A 618 -7.69 -22.89 -11.65
C LEU A 618 -6.74 -24.11 -11.70
N THR A 619 -6.65 -24.90 -10.64
CA THR A 619 -5.84 -26.13 -10.61
C THR A 619 -6.51 -27.26 -11.40
N GLU A 620 -7.82 -27.35 -11.34
CA GLU A 620 -8.63 -28.28 -12.13
C GLU A 620 -8.68 -27.90 -13.62
N GLY A 621 -8.48 -26.61 -13.91
CA GLY A 621 -8.37 -26.06 -15.27
C GLY A 621 -9.68 -25.49 -15.80
N LEU A 622 -9.55 -24.38 -16.53
CA LEU A 622 -10.64 -23.72 -17.25
C LEU A 622 -10.30 -23.63 -18.73
N GLN A 623 -11.32 -23.51 -19.56
CA GLN A 623 -11.18 -23.36 -21.01
C GLN A 623 -11.52 -21.93 -21.46
N VAL A 624 -10.86 -21.45 -22.51
CA VAL A 624 -11.12 -20.13 -23.10
C VAL A 624 -12.59 -19.96 -23.51
N GLN A 625 -13.22 -21.02 -23.97
CA GLN A 625 -14.63 -21.00 -24.35
C GLN A 625 -15.56 -20.67 -23.18
N GLN A 626 -15.25 -21.18 -21.97
CA GLN A 626 -16.00 -20.86 -20.75
C GLN A 626 -15.91 -19.37 -20.40
N LEU A 627 -14.73 -18.75 -20.61
CA LEU A 627 -14.57 -17.31 -20.41
C LEU A 627 -15.41 -16.51 -21.41
N MET A 628 -15.45 -16.91 -22.67
CA MET A 628 -16.24 -16.22 -23.70
C MET A 628 -17.75 -16.35 -23.44
N GLU A 629 -18.21 -17.51 -23.03
CA GLU A 629 -19.60 -17.75 -22.64
C GLU A 629 -19.98 -16.94 -21.39
N PHE A 630 -19.12 -16.92 -20.38
CA PHE A 630 -19.31 -16.11 -19.19
C PHE A 630 -19.36 -14.60 -19.52
N ALA A 631 -18.43 -14.11 -20.35
CA ALA A 631 -18.41 -12.70 -20.77
C ALA A 631 -19.68 -12.30 -21.53
N ALA A 632 -20.22 -13.19 -22.37
CA ALA A 632 -21.50 -12.97 -23.06
C ALA A 632 -22.65 -12.90 -22.06
N ALA A 633 -22.76 -13.87 -21.14
CA ALA A 633 -23.79 -13.91 -20.11
C ALA A 633 -23.70 -12.71 -19.15
N LEU A 634 -22.49 -12.31 -18.75
CA LEU A 634 -22.27 -11.12 -17.91
C LEU A 634 -22.81 -9.84 -18.56
N LYS A 635 -22.55 -9.68 -19.87
CA LYS A 635 -23.02 -8.50 -20.61
C LYS A 635 -24.53 -8.52 -20.93
N GLU A 636 -25.18 -9.67 -20.85
CA GLU A 636 -26.60 -9.79 -21.16
C GLU A 636 -27.51 -9.23 -20.05
N GLU A 637 -27.09 -9.35 -18.78
CA GLU A 637 -27.88 -8.98 -17.62
C GLU A 637 -27.06 -8.13 -16.64
N LEU A 638 -27.26 -6.82 -16.69
CA LEU A 638 -26.53 -5.82 -15.91
C LEU A 638 -27.46 -4.76 -15.31
N TYR A 639 -27.03 -4.20 -14.20
CA TYR A 639 -27.53 -2.92 -13.70
C TYR A 639 -26.35 -1.95 -13.56
N ALA A 640 -26.43 -0.80 -14.24
CA ALA A 640 -25.38 0.19 -14.27
C ALA A 640 -25.71 1.36 -13.33
N GLU A 641 -25.00 1.52 -12.24
CA GLU A 641 -25.17 2.65 -11.34
C GLU A 641 -23.93 3.54 -11.38
N GLY A 642 -24.14 4.83 -11.70
CA GLY A 642 -23.06 5.77 -11.93
C GLY A 642 -23.11 7.00 -11.06
N LEU A 643 -21.92 7.58 -10.83
CA LEU A 643 -21.72 8.93 -10.29
C LEU A 643 -20.79 9.70 -11.21
N VAL A 644 -21.23 10.88 -11.64
CA VAL A 644 -20.42 11.86 -12.36
C VAL A 644 -20.35 13.13 -11.53
N GLN A 645 -19.14 13.54 -11.18
CA GLN A 645 -18.92 14.73 -10.36
C GLN A 645 -17.70 15.52 -10.86
N GLY A 646 -17.81 16.85 -10.90
CA GLY A 646 -16.73 17.72 -11.35
C GLY A 646 -17.15 18.64 -12.49
N ASN A 647 -16.23 18.90 -13.43
CA ASN A 647 -16.42 19.88 -14.51
C ASN A 647 -17.11 19.27 -15.75
N PHE A 648 -18.33 18.72 -15.55
CA PHE A 648 -19.25 18.31 -16.62
C PHE A 648 -20.60 18.97 -16.45
N THR A 649 -21.38 19.08 -17.52
CA THR A 649 -22.80 19.43 -17.46
C THR A 649 -23.65 18.19 -17.15
N SER A 650 -24.90 18.40 -16.70
CA SER A 650 -25.83 17.29 -16.45
C SER A 650 -26.17 16.56 -17.76
N ALA A 651 -26.32 17.28 -18.86
CA ALA A 651 -26.58 16.72 -20.19
C ALA A 651 -25.44 15.79 -20.64
N GLU A 652 -24.17 16.22 -20.54
CA GLU A 652 -23.02 15.39 -20.87
C GLU A 652 -22.96 14.13 -20.01
N SER A 653 -23.31 14.26 -18.73
CA SER A 653 -23.28 13.14 -17.79
C SER A 653 -24.34 12.07 -18.13
N ILE A 654 -25.52 12.49 -18.58
CA ILE A 654 -26.58 11.59 -19.06
C ILE A 654 -26.10 10.78 -20.29
N GLU A 655 -25.37 11.40 -21.22
CA GLU A 655 -24.82 10.72 -22.39
C GLU A 655 -23.87 9.56 -22.00
N PHE A 656 -23.17 9.65 -20.86
CA PHE A 656 -22.27 8.59 -20.41
C PHE A 656 -23.02 7.30 -20.07
N LEU A 657 -24.10 7.36 -19.29
CA LEU A 657 -24.93 6.18 -19.01
C LEU A 657 -25.64 5.67 -20.27
N GLN A 658 -26.13 6.58 -21.10
CA GLN A 658 -26.76 6.21 -22.37
C GLN A 658 -25.79 5.49 -23.31
N TYR A 659 -24.51 5.86 -23.29
CA TYR A 659 -23.50 5.17 -24.08
C TYR A 659 -23.30 3.70 -23.64
N PHE A 660 -23.32 3.43 -22.33
CA PHE A 660 -23.30 2.06 -21.80
C PHE A 660 -24.51 1.26 -22.30
N THR A 661 -25.72 1.80 -22.12
CA THR A 661 -26.97 1.08 -22.49
C THR A 661 -27.08 0.82 -24.00
N GLN A 662 -26.64 1.77 -24.81
CA GLN A 662 -26.66 1.65 -26.28
C GLN A 662 -25.64 0.65 -26.82
N LYS A 663 -24.43 0.66 -26.24
CA LYS A 663 -23.33 -0.20 -26.71
C LYS A 663 -23.46 -1.65 -26.23
N LEU A 664 -23.82 -1.86 -24.96
CA LEU A 664 -23.90 -3.19 -24.36
C LEU A 664 -25.26 -3.85 -24.56
N GLN A 665 -26.35 -3.08 -24.74
CA GLN A 665 -27.72 -3.54 -24.99
C GLN A 665 -28.23 -4.60 -23.98
N PHE A 666 -27.88 -4.43 -22.70
CA PHE A 666 -28.20 -5.37 -21.62
C PHE A 666 -29.61 -5.22 -21.10
N ARG A 667 -30.08 -6.29 -20.45
CA ARG A 667 -31.35 -6.32 -19.69
C ARG A 667 -31.09 -6.03 -18.22
N PRO A 668 -32.07 -5.44 -17.50
CA PRO A 668 -31.93 -5.33 -16.04
C PRO A 668 -32.01 -6.70 -15.38
N PRO A 669 -31.27 -6.94 -14.30
CA PRO A 669 -31.41 -8.15 -13.49
C PRO A 669 -32.79 -8.14 -12.78
N PRO A 670 -33.28 -9.30 -12.33
CA PRO A 670 -34.50 -9.37 -11.51
C PRO A 670 -34.42 -8.45 -10.29
N ALA A 671 -35.52 -7.79 -9.95
CA ALA A 671 -35.60 -6.75 -8.91
C ALA A 671 -35.20 -7.23 -7.49
N GLU A 672 -35.16 -8.55 -7.27
CA GLU A 672 -34.84 -9.17 -5.97
C GLU A 672 -33.38 -9.56 -5.80
N VAL A 673 -32.48 -9.26 -6.75
CA VAL A 673 -31.07 -9.65 -6.68
C VAL A 673 -30.36 -8.85 -5.62
N PRO A 674 -29.84 -9.49 -4.53
CA PRO A 674 -29.13 -8.78 -3.50
C PRO A 674 -27.71 -8.40 -3.98
N VAL A 675 -27.32 -7.15 -3.74
CA VAL A 675 -25.97 -6.64 -4.00
C VAL A 675 -25.05 -6.73 -2.79
N GLN A 676 -25.46 -7.46 -1.75
CA GLN A 676 -24.72 -7.63 -0.50
C GLN A 676 -24.80 -9.08 -0.04
N PHE A 677 -23.73 -9.55 0.62
CA PHE A 677 -23.76 -10.84 1.30
C PHE A 677 -24.69 -10.82 2.52
N ARG A 678 -25.33 -11.96 2.79
CA ARG A 678 -26.02 -12.20 4.06
C ARG A 678 -25.00 -12.58 5.14
N VAL A 679 -25.06 -11.90 6.26
CA VAL A 679 -24.16 -12.11 7.40
C VAL A 679 -24.85 -12.97 8.46
N VAL A 680 -24.11 -13.94 9.02
CA VAL A 680 -24.61 -14.80 10.09
C VAL A 680 -24.75 -14.02 11.39
N ASP A 681 -25.83 -14.27 12.12
CA ASP A 681 -25.99 -13.82 13.50
C ASP A 681 -25.26 -14.82 14.41
N LEU A 682 -24.08 -14.43 14.88
CA LEU A 682 -23.26 -15.29 15.73
C LEU A 682 -23.96 -15.62 17.04
N PRO A 683 -23.98 -16.90 17.45
CA PRO A 683 -24.48 -17.27 18.78
C PRO A 683 -23.73 -16.56 19.90
N ARG A 684 -24.44 -16.26 20.99
CA ARG A 684 -23.87 -15.58 22.17
C ARG A 684 -22.96 -16.51 22.99
N ARG A 685 -21.81 -16.80 22.45
CA ARG A 685 -20.71 -17.52 23.05
C ARG A 685 -19.41 -17.29 22.36
N HIS A 686 -18.31 -17.79 22.88
CA HIS A 686 -17.00 -17.74 22.25
C HIS A 686 -16.86 -18.83 21.17
N HIS A 687 -16.59 -18.43 19.94
CA HIS A 687 -16.23 -19.28 18.81
C HIS A 687 -14.76 -19.11 18.49
N LEU A 688 -14.07 -20.21 18.19
CA LEU A 688 -12.64 -20.22 17.90
C LEU A 688 -12.37 -20.98 16.60
N CYS A 689 -11.71 -20.34 15.66
CA CYS A 689 -11.18 -20.98 14.46
C CYS A 689 -9.66 -20.81 14.43
N ARG A 690 -8.93 -21.92 14.45
CA ARG A 690 -7.47 -21.93 14.36
C ARG A 690 -7.04 -22.66 13.12
N VAL A 691 -6.25 -21.99 12.27
CA VAL A 691 -5.72 -22.56 11.04
C VAL A 691 -4.20 -22.42 11.00
N LYS A 692 -3.53 -23.41 10.45
CA LYS A 692 -2.07 -23.36 10.23
C LYS A 692 -1.77 -22.44 9.05
N SER A 693 -0.72 -21.63 9.14
CA SER A 693 -0.18 -20.87 8.01
C SER A 693 0.21 -21.82 6.87
N LEU A 694 0.07 -21.36 5.64
CA LEU A 694 0.42 -22.13 4.46
C LEU A 694 1.89 -21.93 4.02
N ASN A 695 2.57 -20.95 4.61
CA ASN A 695 4.00 -20.71 4.36
C ASN A 695 4.86 -21.32 5.48
N ARG A 696 5.51 -22.45 5.20
CA ARG A 696 6.36 -23.16 6.17
C ARG A 696 7.62 -22.40 6.59
N GLY A 697 8.04 -21.46 5.78
CA GLY A 697 9.20 -20.60 6.07
C GLY A 697 8.88 -19.35 6.89
N ASP A 698 7.60 -19.15 7.25
CA ASP A 698 7.13 -17.96 7.96
C ASP A 698 6.69 -18.29 9.40
N ALA A 699 7.34 -17.67 10.36
CA ALA A 699 7.02 -17.79 11.77
C ALA A 699 5.94 -16.79 12.24
N ASN A 700 5.47 -15.89 11.36
CA ASN A 700 4.46 -14.90 11.74
C ASN A 700 3.09 -15.55 11.91
N SER A 701 2.42 -15.15 12.97
CA SER A 701 1.05 -15.53 13.31
C SER A 701 0.18 -14.30 13.38
N GLU A 702 -1.10 -14.44 13.03
CA GLU A 702 -2.12 -13.41 13.27
C GLU A 702 -3.17 -13.94 14.26
N VAL A 703 -3.46 -13.16 15.28
CA VAL A 703 -4.55 -13.41 16.22
C VAL A 703 -5.52 -12.24 16.16
N THR A 704 -6.73 -12.51 15.71
CA THR A 704 -7.82 -11.52 15.66
C THR A 704 -8.96 -11.97 16.57
N VAL A 705 -9.29 -11.15 17.55
CA VAL A 705 -10.46 -11.34 18.43
C VAL A 705 -11.53 -10.35 18.01
N TYR A 706 -12.66 -10.87 17.52
CA TYR A 706 -13.77 -10.10 16.96
C TYR A 706 -15.03 -10.23 17.81
N TYR A 707 -15.72 -9.11 18.01
CA TYR A 707 -17.01 -9.03 18.68
C TYR A 707 -18.05 -8.46 17.73
N GLN A 708 -19.09 -9.27 17.44
CA GLN A 708 -20.19 -8.84 16.57
C GLN A 708 -21.21 -8.03 17.39
N SER A 709 -21.59 -6.85 16.89
CA SER A 709 -22.65 -6.03 17.46
C SER A 709 -24.02 -6.37 16.84
N GLY A 710 -24.26 -5.92 15.64
CA GLY A 710 -25.54 -6.12 14.94
C GLY A 710 -25.64 -5.22 13.70
N LEU A 711 -26.87 -5.02 13.24
CA LEU A 711 -27.11 -4.18 12.06
C LEU A 711 -26.66 -2.74 12.28
N LYS A 712 -26.09 -2.16 11.24
CA LYS A 712 -25.62 -0.78 11.25
C LYS A 712 -26.77 0.20 11.45
N THR A 713 -26.65 1.02 12.47
CA THR A 713 -27.44 2.24 12.67
C THR A 713 -26.46 3.41 12.81
N LEU A 714 -26.92 4.64 12.63
CA LEU A 714 -26.07 5.82 12.85
C LEU A 714 -25.52 5.85 14.28
N ARG A 715 -26.35 5.49 15.26
CA ARG A 715 -25.97 5.44 16.67
C ARG A 715 -24.90 4.40 16.95
N GLU A 716 -25.12 3.15 16.52
CA GLU A 716 -24.17 2.05 16.71
C GLU A 716 -22.84 2.32 16.01
N HIS A 717 -22.91 2.88 14.82
CA HIS A 717 -21.73 3.29 14.06
C HIS A 717 -20.89 4.32 14.81
N ALA A 718 -21.52 5.41 15.24
CA ALA A 718 -20.84 6.50 15.93
C ALA A 718 -20.30 6.08 17.32
N LEU A 719 -21.03 5.24 18.09
CA LEU A 719 -20.56 4.67 19.35
C LEU A 719 -19.32 3.80 19.16
N MET A 720 -19.36 2.93 18.17
CA MET A 720 -18.26 2.00 17.90
C MET A 720 -17.01 2.74 17.40
N GLU A 721 -17.18 3.75 16.55
CA GLU A 721 -16.09 4.59 16.06
C GLU A 721 -15.42 5.35 17.21
N LEU A 722 -16.21 5.96 18.09
CA LEU A 722 -15.70 6.62 19.29
C LEU A 722 -14.97 5.64 20.22
N MET A 723 -15.52 4.45 20.42
CA MET A 723 -14.90 3.41 21.24
C MET A 723 -13.56 2.93 20.67
N VAL A 724 -13.48 2.67 19.37
CA VAL A 724 -12.23 2.26 18.71
C VAL A 724 -11.18 3.37 18.80
N MET A 725 -11.56 4.64 18.57
CA MET A 725 -10.67 5.80 18.72
C MET A 725 -10.09 5.89 20.15
N LEU A 726 -10.91 5.69 21.18
CA LEU A 726 -10.46 5.65 22.57
C LEU A 726 -9.56 4.44 22.90
N MET A 727 -9.66 3.37 22.11
CA MET A 727 -8.94 2.12 22.33
C MET A 727 -7.54 2.12 21.68
N GLU A 728 -7.29 2.91 20.64
CA GLU A 728 -6.07 2.85 19.84
C GLU A 728 -4.79 2.97 20.68
N GLU A 729 -4.63 4.08 21.41
CA GLU A 729 -3.41 4.29 22.23
C GLU A 729 -3.28 3.26 23.36
N PRO A 730 -4.32 2.99 24.19
CA PRO A 730 -4.23 1.97 25.21
C PRO A 730 -3.92 0.57 24.71
N CYS A 731 -4.43 0.21 23.51
CA CYS A 731 -4.14 -1.06 22.85
C CYS A 731 -2.67 -1.17 22.49
N PHE A 732 -2.14 -0.13 21.86
CA PHE A 732 -0.75 -0.05 21.50
C PHE A 732 0.19 -0.11 22.72
N ASP A 733 -0.09 0.72 23.73
CA ASP A 733 0.71 0.76 24.97
C ASP A 733 0.72 -0.60 25.69
N PHE A 734 -0.44 -1.23 25.84
CA PHE A 734 -0.55 -2.50 26.58
C PHE A 734 0.07 -3.67 25.80
N LEU A 735 -0.36 -3.91 24.56
CA LEU A 735 -0.01 -5.14 23.82
C LEU A 735 1.34 -5.07 23.12
N ARG A 736 1.73 -3.88 22.60
CA ARG A 736 3.01 -3.70 21.95
C ARG A 736 4.11 -3.22 22.90
N THR A 737 3.88 -2.12 23.63
CA THR A 737 4.93 -1.49 24.44
C THR A 737 5.25 -2.29 25.71
N LYS A 738 4.22 -2.73 26.44
CA LYS A 738 4.41 -3.44 27.73
C LYS A 738 4.56 -4.94 27.56
N GLU A 739 3.67 -5.57 26.81
CA GLU A 739 3.67 -7.03 26.64
C GLU A 739 4.59 -7.49 25.49
N MET A 740 5.03 -6.59 24.63
CA MET A 740 5.97 -6.84 23.53
C MET A 740 5.55 -7.99 22.61
N LEU A 741 4.23 -8.14 22.35
CA LEU A 741 3.70 -9.29 21.63
C LEU A 741 4.02 -9.26 20.13
N GLY A 742 4.18 -8.08 19.55
CA GLY A 742 4.47 -7.92 18.13
C GLY A 742 4.53 -6.46 17.71
N TYR A 743 4.90 -6.24 16.46
CA TYR A 743 5.02 -4.90 15.90
C TYR A 743 3.66 -4.31 15.50
N GLN A 744 2.81 -5.11 14.85
CA GLN A 744 1.48 -4.72 14.43
C GLN A 744 0.45 -5.13 15.50
N VAL A 745 -0.11 -4.13 16.17
CA VAL A 745 -1.13 -4.29 17.21
C VAL A 745 -2.14 -3.17 17.06
N TYR A 746 -3.39 -3.50 16.79
CA TYR A 746 -4.40 -2.47 16.53
C TYR A 746 -5.83 -2.95 16.80
N PRO A 747 -6.70 -2.06 17.30
CA PRO A 747 -8.14 -2.26 17.25
C PRO A 747 -8.67 -1.86 15.86
N THR A 748 -9.79 -2.43 15.46
CA THR A 748 -10.43 -2.10 14.18
C THR A 748 -11.93 -2.06 14.30
N PHE A 749 -12.53 -1.00 13.79
CA PHE A 749 -13.94 -0.95 13.46
C PHE A 749 -14.23 -1.87 12.25
N ARG A 750 -15.23 -2.75 12.38
CA ARG A 750 -15.61 -3.70 11.33
C ARG A 750 -17.04 -3.46 10.88
N ASN A 751 -17.20 -3.26 9.58
CA ASN A 751 -18.50 -3.27 8.91
C ASN A 751 -18.47 -4.39 7.85
N THR A 752 -19.15 -5.48 8.14
CA THR A 752 -19.25 -6.64 7.27
C THR A 752 -20.64 -6.66 6.65
N SER A 753 -20.74 -6.22 5.40
CA SER A 753 -22.01 -6.16 4.65
C SER A 753 -23.18 -5.59 5.47
N GLY A 754 -22.95 -4.49 6.17
CA GLY A 754 -23.94 -3.79 7.00
C GLY A 754 -24.15 -4.34 8.41
N VAL A 755 -23.36 -5.33 8.86
CA VAL A 755 -23.32 -5.82 10.25
C VAL A 755 -22.04 -5.31 10.90
N LEU A 756 -22.19 -4.58 12.01
CA LEU A 756 -21.10 -3.96 12.73
C LEU A 756 -20.45 -4.89 13.74
N GLY A 757 -19.19 -4.64 14.01
CA GLY A 757 -18.41 -5.26 15.06
C GLY A 757 -17.07 -4.55 15.23
N PHE A 758 -16.35 -4.91 16.27
CA PHE A 758 -14.97 -4.45 16.47
C PHE A 758 -14.05 -5.65 16.69
N SER A 759 -12.77 -5.47 16.40
CA SER A 759 -11.77 -6.49 16.65
C SER A 759 -10.49 -5.88 17.18
N VAL A 760 -9.71 -6.69 17.91
CA VAL A 760 -8.31 -6.42 18.22
C VAL A 760 -7.47 -7.46 17.51
N THR A 761 -6.48 -7.01 16.77
CA THR A 761 -5.57 -7.86 15.99
C THR A 761 -4.14 -7.68 16.49
N VAL A 762 -3.42 -8.78 16.64
CA VAL A 762 -2.00 -8.83 16.96
C VAL A 762 -1.29 -9.73 15.96
N GLU A 763 -0.27 -9.19 15.30
CA GLU A 763 0.68 -9.98 14.51
C GLU A 763 1.92 -10.28 15.36
N THR A 764 2.22 -11.55 15.53
CA THR A 764 3.24 -12.04 16.46
C THR A 764 4.11 -13.13 15.82
N GLN A 765 5.15 -13.57 16.51
CA GLN A 765 6.02 -14.66 16.05
C GLN A 765 5.72 -15.94 16.83
N ALA A 766 5.38 -17.02 16.12
CA ALA A 766 5.12 -18.34 16.71
C ALA A 766 6.33 -18.91 17.47
N THR A 767 7.54 -18.44 17.15
CA THR A 767 8.79 -18.79 17.87
C THR A 767 8.92 -18.14 19.24
N LYS A 768 8.16 -17.06 19.51
CA LYS A 768 8.21 -16.32 20.79
C LYS A 768 6.94 -16.51 21.61
N PHE A 769 5.79 -16.47 20.97
CA PHE A 769 4.49 -16.48 21.64
C PHE A 769 3.52 -17.47 20.97
N SER A 770 2.83 -18.27 21.78
CA SER A 770 1.71 -19.06 21.25
C SER A 770 0.52 -18.15 20.93
N SER A 771 -0.23 -18.46 19.88
CA SER A 771 -1.44 -17.70 19.51
C SER A 771 -2.49 -17.66 20.61
N GLU A 772 -2.54 -18.70 21.44
CA GLU A 772 -3.46 -18.81 22.58
C GLU A 772 -3.07 -17.87 23.73
N LEU A 773 -1.76 -17.72 24.01
CA LEU A 773 -1.27 -16.73 24.97
C LEU A 773 -1.57 -15.30 24.47
N VAL A 774 -1.39 -15.05 23.18
CA VAL A 774 -1.68 -13.73 22.59
C VAL A 774 -3.18 -13.41 22.73
N GLU A 775 -4.07 -14.36 22.48
CA GLU A 775 -5.51 -14.15 22.72
C GLU A 775 -5.79 -13.82 24.19
N GLN A 776 -5.16 -14.54 25.11
CA GLN A 776 -5.32 -14.24 26.55
C GLN A 776 -4.89 -12.81 26.88
N LYS A 777 -3.79 -12.34 26.31
CA LYS A 777 -3.31 -10.96 26.51
C LYS A 777 -4.23 -9.91 25.88
N ILE A 778 -4.85 -10.21 24.74
CA ILE A 778 -5.89 -9.37 24.15
C ILE A 778 -7.08 -9.25 25.10
N GLU A 779 -7.51 -10.36 25.71
CA GLU A 779 -8.60 -10.36 26.69
C GLU A 779 -8.24 -9.58 27.97
N ASP A 780 -7.02 -9.76 28.47
CA ASP A 780 -6.51 -9.02 29.64
C ASP A 780 -6.50 -7.51 29.35
N PHE A 781 -6.06 -7.12 28.14
CA PHE A 781 -6.14 -5.74 27.67
C PHE A 781 -7.58 -5.22 27.66
N LEU A 782 -8.52 -5.95 27.07
CA LEU A 782 -9.92 -5.53 26.96
C LEU A 782 -10.60 -5.39 28.34
N VAL A 783 -10.21 -6.23 29.32
CA VAL A 783 -10.64 -6.06 30.72
C VAL A 783 -10.08 -4.77 31.30
N SER A 784 -8.78 -4.53 31.14
CA SER A 784 -8.12 -3.31 31.60
C SER A 784 -8.72 -2.06 30.95
N PHE A 785 -9.00 -2.12 29.65
CA PHE A 785 -9.61 -1.01 28.90
C PHE A 785 -11.01 -0.68 29.42
N GLY A 786 -11.83 -1.69 29.74
CA GLY A 786 -13.15 -1.47 30.37
C GLY A 786 -13.05 -0.71 31.70
N GLY A 787 -12.04 -1.04 32.50
CA GLY A 787 -11.75 -0.31 33.73
C GLY A 787 -11.32 1.15 33.51
N ARG A 788 -10.42 1.36 32.53
CA ARG A 788 -9.99 2.71 32.12
C ARG A 788 -11.16 3.55 31.59
N LEU A 789 -12.01 2.95 30.77
CA LEU A 789 -13.17 3.61 30.20
C LEU A 789 -14.16 4.05 31.28
N ALA A 790 -14.42 3.17 32.29
CA ALA A 790 -15.27 3.48 33.42
C ALA A 790 -14.71 4.59 34.32
N SER A 791 -13.38 4.72 34.42
CA SER A 791 -12.69 5.72 35.21
C SER A 791 -12.35 7.01 34.47
N LEU A 792 -12.67 7.08 33.18
CA LEU A 792 -12.41 8.26 32.34
C LEU A 792 -13.20 9.46 32.89
N SER A 793 -12.54 10.61 33.04
CA SER A 793 -13.23 11.84 33.49
C SER A 793 -14.20 12.34 32.42
N GLU A 794 -15.26 13.04 32.84
CA GLU A 794 -16.22 13.67 31.92
C GLU A 794 -15.54 14.66 30.97
N GLU A 795 -14.55 15.41 31.46
CA GLU A 795 -13.76 16.32 30.64
C GLU A 795 -12.99 15.59 29.55
N CYS A 796 -12.32 14.49 29.89
CA CYS A 796 -11.58 13.69 28.89
C CYS A 796 -12.52 13.04 27.88
N PHE A 797 -13.67 12.53 28.33
CA PHE A 797 -14.68 11.97 27.44
C PHE A 797 -15.21 13.04 26.47
N ALA A 798 -15.59 14.21 26.98
CA ALA A 798 -16.09 15.31 26.15
C ALA A 798 -15.03 15.81 25.14
N ALA A 799 -13.75 15.80 25.52
CA ALA A 799 -12.66 16.15 24.62
C ALA A 799 -12.55 15.16 23.46
N GLN A 800 -12.70 13.84 23.72
CA GLN A 800 -12.65 12.82 22.67
C GLN A 800 -13.87 12.88 21.74
N VAL A 801 -15.06 13.08 22.28
CA VAL A 801 -16.27 13.32 21.47
C VAL A 801 -16.07 14.53 20.56
N THR A 802 -15.54 15.62 21.14
CA THR A 802 -15.26 16.86 20.38
C THR A 802 -14.22 16.61 19.29
N ALA A 803 -13.17 15.83 19.58
CA ALA A 803 -12.15 15.47 18.59
C ALA A 803 -12.76 14.70 17.41
N LEU A 804 -13.59 13.71 17.67
CA LEU A 804 -14.26 12.95 16.62
C LEU A 804 -15.25 13.80 15.82
N ILE A 805 -16.01 14.68 16.48
CA ILE A 805 -16.89 15.66 15.80
C ILE A 805 -16.07 16.53 14.86
N LYS A 806 -14.94 17.08 15.33
CA LYS A 806 -14.08 17.93 14.51
C LYS A 806 -13.49 17.19 13.30
N LEU A 807 -13.11 15.93 13.44
CA LEU A 807 -12.69 15.10 12.31
C LEU A 807 -13.81 14.94 11.27
N LYS A 808 -15.06 14.72 11.73
CA LYS A 808 -16.21 14.60 10.81
C LYS A 808 -16.67 15.92 10.18
N GLU A 809 -16.40 17.03 10.86
CA GLU A 809 -16.68 18.39 10.36
C GLU A 809 -15.56 18.96 9.49
N CYS A 810 -14.43 18.24 9.32
CA CYS A 810 -13.38 18.65 8.40
C CYS A 810 -13.92 18.76 6.99
N GLU A 811 -13.64 19.88 6.35
CA GLU A 811 -13.96 20.08 4.95
C GLU A 811 -13.06 19.22 4.08
N ASP A 812 -13.63 18.69 3.01
CA ASP A 812 -12.85 17.98 2.00
C ASP A 812 -11.73 18.87 1.46
N ALA A 813 -10.51 18.36 1.44
CA ALA A 813 -9.34 19.11 0.99
C ALA A 813 -9.31 19.24 -0.54
N HIS A 814 -9.84 18.25 -1.26
CA HIS A 814 -9.89 18.22 -2.71
C HIS A 814 -11.15 17.52 -3.23
N LEU A 815 -11.41 17.68 -4.52
CA LEU A 815 -12.60 17.11 -5.18
C LEU A 815 -12.68 15.58 -5.02
N GLY A 816 -11.53 14.87 -5.04
CA GLY A 816 -11.48 13.43 -4.92
C GLY A 816 -12.04 12.90 -3.59
N GLU A 817 -11.80 13.57 -2.46
CA GLU A 817 -12.37 13.19 -1.16
C GLU A 817 -13.89 13.30 -1.15
N GLU A 818 -14.42 14.41 -1.66
CA GLU A 818 -15.86 14.60 -1.78
C GLU A 818 -16.49 13.53 -2.69
N VAL A 819 -15.84 13.20 -3.80
CA VAL A 819 -16.29 12.14 -4.71
C VAL A 819 -16.24 10.77 -4.05
N ASP A 820 -15.19 10.45 -3.30
CA ASP A 820 -15.05 9.14 -2.62
C ASP A 820 -16.16 8.94 -1.58
N ARG A 821 -16.46 9.97 -0.82
CA ARG A 821 -17.55 9.98 0.16
C ARG A 821 -18.91 9.80 -0.51
N ASN A 822 -19.18 10.54 -1.58
CA ASN A 822 -20.43 10.42 -2.33
C ASN A 822 -20.54 9.05 -3.05
N TRP A 823 -19.44 8.56 -3.60
CA TRP A 823 -19.39 7.24 -4.24
C TRP A 823 -19.67 6.08 -3.28
N TYR A 824 -19.20 6.19 -2.03
CA TYR A 824 -19.53 5.18 -1.01
C TYR A 824 -21.06 5.01 -0.86
N GLU A 825 -21.79 6.11 -0.81
CA GLU A 825 -23.26 6.08 -0.68
C GLU A 825 -23.95 5.48 -1.92
N VAL A 826 -23.42 5.74 -3.11
CA VAL A 826 -23.92 5.18 -4.36
C VAL A 826 -23.57 3.69 -4.47
N ALA A 827 -22.32 3.32 -4.26
CA ALA A 827 -21.84 1.95 -4.40
C ALA A 827 -22.46 0.99 -3.37
N THR A 828 -22.78 1.47 -2.18
CA THR A 828 -23.47 0.70 -1.14
C THR A 828 -25.00 0.82 -1.23
N GLN A 829 -25.51 1.60 -2.16
CA GLN A 829 -26.93 1.86 -2.36
C GLN A 829 -27.67 2.37 -1.11
N GLN A 830 -26.97 3.14 -0.28
CA GLN A 830 -27.52 3.74 0.94
C GLN A 830 -28.03 5.16 0.71
N TYR A 831 -27.39 5.91 -0.18
CA TYR A 831 -27.78 7.26 -0.62
C TYR A 831 -27.95 8.31 0.50
N LEU A 832 -27.24 8.11 1.61
CA LEU A 832 -27.26 8.99 2.77
C LEU A 832 -26.11 10.02 2.68
N PHE A 833 -26.21 10.95 1.74
CA PHE A 833 -25.10 11.88 1.46
C PHE A 833 -24.81 12.87 2.60
N ASP A 834 -25.76 13.13 3.49
CA ASP A 834 -25.61 13.96 4.71
C ASP A 834 -25.17 13.13 5.94
N ARG A 835 -24.63 11.93 5.76
CA ARG A 835 -24.25 10.99 6.82
C ARG A 835 -23.40 11.63 7.90
N LEU A 836 -22.33 12.36 7.53
CA LEU A 836 -21.40 12.97 8.50
C LEU A 836 -22.12 13.95 9.42
N SER A 837 -22.99 14.80 8.87
CA SER A 837 -23.77 15.74 9.66
C SER A 837 -24.71 15.04 10.65
N ARG A 838 -25.37 13.97 10.22
CA ARG A 838 -26.24 13.17 11.11
C ARG A 838 -25.46 12.44 12.18
N GLU A 839 -24.28 11.91 11.88
CA GLU A 839 -23.39 11.26 12.86
C GLU A 839 -22.89 12.27 13.91
N VAL A 840 -22.56 13.49 13.49
CA VAL A 840 -22.20 14.59 14.40
C VAL A 840 -23.34 14.90 15.38
N GLU A 841 -24.58 14.98 14.91
CA GLU A 841 -25.75 15.22 15.78
C GLU A 841 -25.93 14.08 16.79
N VAL A 842 -25.72 12.84 16.35
CA VAL A 842 -25.78 11.67 17.25
C VAL A 842 -24.66 11.71 18.29
N LEU A 843 -23.43 12.03 17.89
CA LEU A 843 -22.26 12.13 18.78
C LEU A 843 -22.46 13.17 19.91
N LYS A 844 -23.10 14.31 19.63
CA LYS A 844 -23.41 15.34 20.64
C LYS A 844 -24.31 14.84 21.77
N GLY A 845 -25.06 13.77 21.52
CA GLY A 845 -26.00 13.19 22.49
C GLY A 845 -25.41 12.05 23.34
N PHE A 846 -24.12 11.67 23.16
CA PHE A 846 -23.55 10.55 23.91
C PHE A 846 -23.07 10.97 25.30
N SER A 847 -23.28 10.04 26.25
CA SER A 847 -22.64 10.11 27.56
C SER A 847 -21.62 8.99 27.74
N ARG A 848 -20.68 9.20 28.66
CA ARG A 848 -19.69 8.21 29.02
C ARG A 848 -20.35 6.89 29.50
N GLU A 849 -21.39 6.99 30.32
CA GLU A 849 -22.12 5.84 30.87
C GLU A 849 -22.74 4.97 29.77
N GLN A 850 -23.24 5.60 28.71
CA GLN A 850 -23.78 4.88 27.55
C GLN A 850 -22.69 4.10 26.82
N LEU A 851 -21.50 4.69 26.64
CA LEU A 851 -20.37 4.03 26.00
C LEU A 851 -19.83 2.88 26.86
N VAL A 852 -19.68 3.10 28.17
CA VAL A 852 -19.27 2.06 29.14
C VAL A 852 -20.25 0.89 29.17
N SER A 853 -21.55 1.15 29.28
CA SER A 853 -22.58 0.12 29.25
C SER A 853 -22.55 -0.67 27.94
N TRP A 854 -22.47 0.04 26.83
CA TRP A 854 -22.38 -0.57 25.50
C TRP A 854 -21.18 -1.52 25.37
N PHE A 855 -19.99 -1.08 25.80
CA PHE A 855 -18.78 -1.89 25.75
C PHE A 855 -18.87 -3.13 26.65
N LEU A 856 -19.36 -2.98 27.88
CA LEU A 856 -19.53 -4.10 28.84
C LEU A 856 -20.56 -5.11 28.35
N ASP A 857 -21.66 -4.65 27.73
CA ASP A 857 -22.69 -5.52 27.17
C ASP A 857 -22.14 -6.37 26.01
N HIS A 858 -21.27 -5.80 25.16
CA HIS A 858 -20.65 -6.50 24.05
C HIS A 858 -19.58 -7.50 24.48
N ARG A 859 -19.03 -7.34 25.68
CA ARG A 859 -18.03 -8.22 26.27
C ARG A 859 -18.53 -9.17 27.37
N GLY A 860 -19.76 -9.04 27.80
CA GLY A 860 -20.32 -9.87 28.87
C GLY A 860 -20.42 -11.37 28.53
N ASN A 861 -20.90 -12.20 29.47
CA ASN A 861 -21.04 -13.64 29.28
C ASN A 861 -21.93 -14.07 28.11
N CYS A 862 -22.63 -13.13 27.51
CA CYS A 862 -23.50 -13.32 26.36
C CYS A 862 -22.92 -12.66 25.07
N SER A 863 -21.62 -12.40 25.01
CA SER A 863 -20.98 -11.78 23.86
C SER A 863 -20.98 -12.69 22.64
N ARG A 864 -21.10 -12.09 21.45
CA ARG A 864 -20.93 -12.77 20.15
C ARG A 864 -19.47 -12.69 19.75
N LYS A 865 -18.63 -13.56 20.34
CA LYS A 865 -17.18 -13.53 20.15
C LYS A 865 -16.73 -14.55 19.11
N LEU A 866 -15.88 -14.12 18.18
CA LEU A 866 -15.18 -14.95 17.20
C LEU A 866 -13.68 -14.67 17.28
N SER A 867 -12.88 -15.68 17.63
CA SER A 867 -11.43 -15.62 17.54
C SER A 867 -10.95 -16.38 16.31
N VAL A 868 -10.08 -15.74 15.50
CA VAL A 868 -9.44 -16.35 14.35
C VAL A 868 -7.94 -16.29 14.55
N HIS A 869 -7.30 -17.46 14.56
CA HIS A 869 -5.86 -17.58 14.66
C HIS A 869 -5.29 -18.17 13.38
N VAL A 870 -4.37 -17.48 12.75
CA VAL A 870 -3.48 -18.04 11.73
C VAL A 870 -2.14 -18.29 12.39
N VAL A 871 -1.76 -19.56 12.56
CA VAL A 871 -0.61 -19.97 13.35
C VAL A 871 0.59 -20.21 12.43
N GLY A 872 1.65 -19.41 12.61
CA GLY A 872 2.92 -19.56 11.92
C GLY A 872 3.72 -20.79 12.35
N PHE A 873 4.87 -21.03 11.71
CA PHE A 873 5.76 -22.15 12.03
C PHE A 873 6.79 -21.73 13.08
N GLY A 874 6.73 -22.36 14.27
CA GLY A 874 7.63 -22.14 15.40
C GLY A 874 8.52 -23.34 15.68
N VAL A 875 9.40 -23.20 16.69
CA VAL A 875 10.13 -24.30 17.27
C VAL A 875 9.20 -24.97 18.28
N GLU A 876 8.67 -26.13 17.93
CA GLU A 876 7.91 -27.08 18.76
C GLU A 876 6.38 -27.03 18.74
N GLU A 877 5.90 -28.19 18.85
CA GLU A 877 4.77 -28.88 19.46
C GLU A 877 3.74 -29.53 18.52
N ASN A 878 3.65 -29.28 17.25
CA ASN A 878 2.78 -30.05 16.33
C ASN A 878 3.11 -29.92 14.84
N ASP A 879 4.37 -29.64 14.50
CA ASP A 879 4.76 -29.87 13.11
C ASP A 879 4.88 -31.39 12.91
N PRO A 880 4.11 -32.00 11.96
CA PRO A 880 4.24 -33.42 11.70
C PRO A 880 5.71 -33.74 11.40
N PRO A 881 6.29 -34.82 12.02
CA PRO A 881 7.66 -35.15 11.80
C PRO A 881 7.89 -35.31 10.28
N HIS A 882 8.97 -34.73 9.78
CA HIS A 882 9.40 -34.87 8.40
C HIS A 882 9.63 -36.36 8.07
N GLN A 883 8.60 -37.03 7.59
CA GLN A 883 8.76 -38.32 6.93
C GLN A 883 8.93 -38.04 5.45
N ASN A 884 10.18 -37.90 5.04
CA ASN A 884 10.57 -38.05 3.64
C ASN A 884 11.27 -39.40 3.43
N PRO A 885 10.62 -40.38 2.82
CA PRO A 885 11.32 -41.48 2.16
C PRO A 885 11.49 -41.12 0.67
N GLY A 886 12.60 -40.48 0.33
CA GLY A 886 12.99 -40.29 -1.07
C GLY A 886 13.28 -38.83 -1.45
N GLY A 887 14.49 -38.47 -1.40
CA GLY A 887 15.37 -37.48 -1.95
C GLY A 887 14.86 -36.40 -2.93
N SER A 888 13.88 -35.63 -2.60
CA SER A 888 13.68 -34.28 -3.18
C SER A 888 13.54 -33.31 -2.01
N ALA A 889 14.21 -32.16 -2.12
CA ALA A 889 14.09 -31.08 -1.14
C ALA A 889 12.62 -30.76 -0.87
N PRO A 890 12.19 -30.61 0.40
CA PRO A 890 10.79 -30.31 0.69
C PRO A 890 10.44 -28.94 0.11
N SER A 891 9.40 -28.90 -0.70
CA SER A 891 8.81 -27.62 -1.08
C SER A 891 8.46 -26.85 0.20
N SER A 892 8.86 -25.58 0.29
CA SER A 892 8.63 -24.73 1.48
C SER A 892 7.14 -24.49 1.79
N TYR A 893 6.23 -25.03 0.95
CA TYR A 893 4.80 -24.85 1.08
C TYR A 893 4.05 -26.17 1.32
N GLY A 894 3.06 -26.11 2.22
CA GLY A 894 2.07 -27.18 2.37
C GLY A 894 1.07 -27.22 1.21
N PRO A 895 0.17 -28.20 1.15
CA PRO A 895 -0.90 -28.23 0.16
C PRO A 895 -1.82 -27.01 0.36
N VAL A 896 -1.82 -26.08 -0.60
CA VAL A 896 -2.62 -24.84 -0.56
C VAL A 896 -4.10 -25.09 -0.88
N SER A 897 -4.45 -26.30 -1.28
CA SER A 897 -5.81 -26.70 -1.65
C SER A 897 -6.78 -26.93 -0.48
N GLU A 898 -6.29 -26.92 0.76
CA GLU A 898 -7.10 -27.16 1.96
C GLU A 898 -6.55 -26.41 3.18
N LEU A 899 -7.48 -25.96 4.06
CA LEU A 899 -7.13 -25.37 5.35
C LEU A 899 -6.82 -26.49 6.35
N THR A 900 -5.73 -26.35 7.09
CA THR A 900 -5.40 -27.25 8.20
C THR A 900 -5.90 -26.62 9.50
N PHE A 901 -6.94 -27.20 10.10
CA PHE A 901 -7.48 -26.75 11.37
C PHE A 901 -6.68 -27.30 12.55
N LEU A 902 -6.49 -26.46 13.56
CA LEU A 902 -5.73 -26.79 14.76
C LEU A 902 -6.65 -26.89 15.98
N PRO A 903 -6.39 -27.83 16.93
CA PRO A 903 -7.13 -27.91 18.18
C PRO A 903 -6.78 -26.75 19.13
N ALA A 904 -7.64 -26.51 20.13
CA ALA A 904 -7.34 -25.64 21.26
C ALA A 904 -6.61 -26.43 22.34
N ALA A 905 -5.39 -26.02 22.69
CA ALA A 905 -4.59 -26.70 23.71
C ALA A 905 -4.66 -26.01 25.08
N ALA A 906 -4.71 -24.66 25.10
CA ALA A 906 -4.72 -23.89 26.34
C ALA A 906 -6.02 -24.08 27.14
N PRO A 907 -5.96 -24.24 28.47
CA PRO A 907 -7.13 -24.39 29.33
C PRO A 907 -8.15 -23.26 29.19
N ALA A 908 -7.69 -22.02 29.00
CA ALA A 908 -8.53 -20.84 28.85
C ALA A 908 -9.42 -20.88 27.58
N LEU A 909 -9.02 -21.58 26.53
CA LEU A 909 -9.75 -21.70 25.29
C LEU A 909 -10.53 -23.01 25.12
N ARG A 910 -10.42 -23.95 26.06
CA ARG A 910 -11.10 -25.26 25.98
C ARG A 910 -12.63 -25.16 25.98
N ASN A 911 -13.19 -24.07 26.53
CA ASN A 911 -14.64 -23.84 26.58
C ASN A 911 -15.14 -23.12 25.30
N ALA A 912 -14.27 -22.70 24.41
CA ALA A 912 -14.65 -22.10 23.14
C ALA A 912 -15.25 -23.17 22.20
N ALA A 913 -16.27 -22.78 21.44
CA ALA A 913 -16.79 -23.62 20.36
C ALA A 913 -15.81 -23.63 19.18
N LEU A 914 -15.09 -24.73 19.01
CA LEU A 914 -14.12 -24.86 17.93
C LEU A 914 -14.83 -25.02 16.59
N ILE A 915 -14.41 -24.22 15.62
CA ILE A 915 -14.85 -24.29 14.21
C ILE A 915 -13.79 -25.03 13.41
N THR A 916 -14.12 -26.24 12.94
CA THR A 916 -13.27 -27.07 12.08
C THR A 916 -13.90 -27.35 10.72
N ASP A 917 -15.18 -27.05 10.56
CA ASP A 917 -15.91 -27.04 9.28
C ASP A 917 -16.68 -25.72 9.19
N ILE A 918 -16.12 -24.77 8.46
CA ILE A 918 -16.69 -23.43 8.34
C ILE A 918 -18.04 -23.48 7.62
N ARG A 919 -18.19 -24.32 6.61
CA ARG A 919 -19.41 -24.39 5.81
C ARG A 919 -20.57 -24.99 6.60
N ALA A 920 -20.33 -26.07 7.33
CA ALA A 920 -21.32 -26.64 8.23
C ALA A 920 -21.73 -25.65 9.32
N PHE A 921 -20.74 -24.92 9.90
CA PHE A 921 -20.98 -23.90 10.89
C PHE A 921 -21.87 -22.77 10.36
N THR A 922 -21.46 -22.10 9.26
CA THR A 922 -22.19 -20.95 8.71
C THR A 922 -23.58 -21.31 8.23
N SER A 923 -23.77 -22.51 7.65
CA SER A 923 -25.06 -22.94 7.11
C SER A 923 -26.11 -23.25 8.21
N SER A 924 -25.64 -23.53 9.42
CA SER A 924 -26.52 -23.82 10.58
C SER A 924 -27.05 -22.58 11.31
N LEU A 925 -26.48 -21.40 11.02
CA LEU A 925 -26.77 -20.18 11.78
C LEU A 925 -27.89 -19.34 11.17
N PRO A 926 -28.65 -18.59 11.98
CA PRO A 926 -29.56 -17.57 11.49
C PRO A 926 -28.77 -16.44 10.82
N LEU A 927 -29.45 -15.68 9.97
CA LEU A 927 -28.85 -14.59 9.21
C LEU A 927 -29.46 -13.25 9.63
N HIS A 928 -28.61 -12.23 9.74
CA HIS A 928 -29.12 -10.87 9.80
C HIS A 928 -29.90 -10.53 8.52
N PRO A 929 -30.96 -9.69 8.57
CA PRO A 929 -31.63 -9.19 7.39
C PRO A 929 -30.63 -8.38 6.54
N TYR A 930 -30.94 -8.20 5.24
CA TYR A 930 -30.18 -7.28 4.41
C TYR A 930 -30.22 -5.88 5.00
N TYR A 931 -29.03 -5.26 5.05
CA TYR A 931 -28.94 -3.91 5.51
C TYR A 931 -29.43 -2.93 4.45
N LYS A 932 -30.47 -2.17 4.80
CA LYS A 932 -30.85 -0.93 4.08
C LYS A 932 -31.02 0.15 5.15
N ILE A 933 -30.37 1.29 4.96
CA ILE A 933 -30.78 2.46 5.75
C ILE A 933 -32.17 2.83 5.28
N LEU A 934 -33.14 2.57 6.12
CA LEU A 934 -34.46 3.16 5.94
C LEU A 934 -34.31 4.62 6.38
N SER A 935 -34.54 5.53 5.45
CA SER A 935 -34.58 6.98 5.66
C SER A 935 -35.58 7.36 6.75
#